data_1518105505620e3ecdddfc815c49a773
#
_entry.id   1518105505620e3ecdddfc815c49a773
#
_cell.length_a   1.000
_cell.length_b   1.000
_cell.length_c   1.000
_cell.angle_alpha   90.00
_cell.angle_beta   90.00
_cell.angle_gamma   90.00
#
_symmetry.space_group_name_H-M   'P 1'
#
loop_
_entity.id
_entity.type
_entity.pdbx_description
1 polymer ?
#
loop_
_entity_poly.entity_id
_entity_poly.type
_entity_poly.pdbx_seq_one_letter_code
_entity_poly.pdbx_strand_id
1 'polypeptide(L)'
;MDFKITSKFAPTGDQPQAISQLTDGIMQGDRAQVLLGVTGSGKTFTMANVIANIGRPTLILSHNKTLAAQLYEEMKSFFPQNAVEYYVSYYDYYQPEAYLPSSDTYIEKDLAINEDIDKLRLSAVSALLSGRKDVIVVSSVSCIYGMGGPTAMANSIINVKRGQTLDRNDFLRKLVDALYLRNDMELKRGCFRVKGDTVDVSMAYSDNLLRITWWDDEIDSIEELDSITYQRLASFDEYQIYPANLFVTSKEQTEHAIRLIQDDLTRQIDFFNEMGDPIKAQRIKERVEYDMEMMKELGHCSGIENYSRYFDGREAGQRPYCLLDFFPKDYLMFIDESHVSVPQISAMYGGDRARKQNLVEYGFRLPAAFDNRPLKFDEFMDMVNQVVYVSATPAAFEMNEAEGVVVEQIIRPTGLLDPIIEVRPSENQIDDLLEEIQQRCERDERVLVTTLTKRMAEELTEFLLNHNIRANYIHSDVATLDRVQIMNDLRAGLYDVLVGVNLLREGLDLPEVSLVAILDADKEGFLRSHRSLTQTAGRAARNINGKVIMYADTITASMQQTIDETARRRQIQLKYNADHGITPQQIRKDIKGTLSAFADAQQHDTEKPTGNVKAADNKQAPKRYQPYIEPEGYAYAADPIVKRMSRKQLEKSIADTTELMKEAARQLDFLQAAQYRDEIVRLQSLLDEETGK
;
A
#
# COMPACT_ATOMS: atom_id res chain seq x y z
N MET A 1 1.16 26.07 11.63
CA MET A 1 0.31 25.68 12.77
C MET A 1 1.04 24.57 13.51
N ASP A 2 0.79 24.43 14.82
CA ASP A 2 1.36 23.34 15.61
C ASP A 2 0.41 22.14 15.57
N PHE A 3 0.91 20.94 15.75
CA PHE A 3 0.08 19.76 15.89
C PHE A 3 -0.71 19.83 17.20
N LYS A 4 -2.01 19.56 17.12
CA LYS A 4 -2.91 19.59 18.26
C LYS A 4 -3.68 18.27 18.36
N ILE A 5 -3.26 17.42 19.32
CA ILE A 5 -3.97 16.16 19.59
C ILE A 5 -5.33 16.41 20.22
N THR A 6 -6.33 15.73 19.69
CA THR A 6 -7.67 15.60 20.26
C THR A 6 -7.90 14.15 20.62
N SER A 7 -7.98 13.84 21.92
CA SER A 7 -8.22 12.46 22.38
C SER A 7 -9.05 12.47 23.67
N LYS A 8 -9.90 11.45 23.80
CA LYS A 8 -10.63 11.18 25.05
C LYS A 8 -9.78 10.40 26.06
N PHE A 9 -8.63 9.91 25.64
CA PHE A 9 -7.73 9.06 26.42
C PHE A 9 -6.42 9.80 26.71
N ALA A 10 -5.86 9.55 27.87
CA ALA A 10 -4.49 9.91 28.21
C ALA A 10 -3.55 8.71 28.01
N PRO A 11 -2.25 8.93 27.76
CA PRO A 11 -1.28 7.85 27.69
C PRO A 11 -1.24 7.03 28.99
N THR A 12 -1.28 5.70 28.87
CA THR A 12 -1.31 4.76 30.00
C THR A 12 -0.36 3.59 29.75
N GLY A 13 -0.07 2.80 30.78
CA GLY A 13 0.84 1.66 30.68
C GLY A 13 2.26 2.10 30.34
N ASP A 14 2.84 1.49 29.33
CA ASP A 14 4.18 1.81 28.83
C ASP A 14 4.19 3.06 27.93
N GLN A 15 3.02 3.55 27.49
CA GLN A 15 2.91 4.65 26.53
C GLN A 15 3.64 5.93 26.97
N PRO A 16 3.48 6.44 28.23
CA PRO A 16 4.19 7.66 28.67
C PRO A 16 5.70 7.52 28.55
N GLN A 17 6.25 6.38 28.94
CA GLN A 17 7.67 6.09 28.85
C GLN A 17 8.13 5.96 27.39
N ALA A 18 7.37 5.23 26.58
CA ALA A 18 7.66 5.06 25.16
C ALA A 18 7.64 6.40 24.39
N ILE A 19 6.65 7.25 24.67
CA ILE A 19 6.54 8.60 24.09
C ILE A 19 7.77 9.44 24.46
N SER A 20 8.15 9.45 25.75
CA SER A 20 9.33 10.22 26.21
C SER A 20 10.60 9.70 25.54
N GLN A 21 10.87 8.39 25.61
CA GLN A 21 12.10 7.80 25.05
C GLN A 21 12.24 8.04 23.55
N LEU A 22 11.17 7.84 22.76
CA LEU A 22 11.19 8.10 21.33
C LEU A 22 11.38 9.59 21.03
N THR A 23 10.68 10.47 21.75
CA THR A 23 10.82 11.92 21.58
C THR A 23 12.23 12.38 21.91
N ASP A 24 12.79 11.94 23.04
CA ASP A 24 14.13 12.30 23.49
C ASP A 24 15.21 11.83 22.50
N GLY A 25 15.12 10.59 22.00
CA GLY A 25 16.04 10.08 21.00
C GLY A 25 15.97 10.85 19.68
N ILE A 26 14.76 11.18 19.18
CA ILE A 26 14.61 12.02 17.98
C ILE A 26 15.23 13.40 18.20
N MET A 27 15.01 14.01 19.37
CA MET A 27 15.56 15.33 19.69
C MET A 27 17.10 15.30 19.89
N GLN A 28 17.65 14.18 20.33
CA GLN A 28 19.10 13.96 20.46
C GLN A 28 19.78 13.68 19.10
N GLY A 29 19.00 13.39 18.06
CA GLY A 29 19.47 13.17 16.70
C GLY A 29 19.65 11.70 16.33
N ASP A 30 19.08 10.75 17.08
CA ASP A 30 19.06 9.35 16.70
C ASP A 30 18.45 9.20 15.32
N ARG A 31 19.18 8.55 14.41
CA ARG A 31 18.70 8.36 13.03
C ARG A 31 17.59 7.32 12.97
N ALA A 32 17.69 6.27 13.77
CA ALA A 32 16.74 5.17 13.76
C ALA A 32 16.42 4.71 15.18
N GLN A 33 15.18 4.38 15.45
CA GLN A 33 14.70 3.79 16.68
C GLN A 33 13.67 2.70 16.37
N VAL A 34 13.51 1.73 17.26
CA VAL A 34 12.48 0.69 17.14
C VAL A 34 11.45 0.85 18.25
N LEU A 35 10.18 0.96 17.87
CA LEU A 35 9.04 0.79 18.78
C LEU A 35 8.56 -0.66 18.70
N LEU A 36 8.96 -1.49 19.66
CA LEU A 36 8.46 -2.84 19.81
C LEU A 36 7.13 -2.79 20.57
N GLY A 37 6.04 -2.77 19.82
CA GLY A 37 4.71 -2.64 20.42
C GLY A 37 3.82 -3.83 20.12
N VAL A 38 3.31 -4.51 21.15
CA VAL A 38 2.40 -5.64 20.97
C VAL A 38 1.07 -5.18 20.37
N THR A 39 0.34 -6.11 19.76
CA THR A 39 -1.01 -5.83 19.24
C THR A 39 -1.93 -5.38 20.37
N GLY A 40 -2.61 -4.24 20.18
CA GLY A 40 -3.53 -3.67 21.17
C GLY A 40 -2.88 -2.83 22.27
N SER A 41 -1.57 -2.57 22.21
CA SER A 41 -0.90 -1.66 23.16
C SER A 41 -1.12 -0.17 22.86
N GLY A 42 -1.74 0.18 21.71
CA GLY A 42 -1.99 1.55 21.31
C GLY A 42 -0.81 2.23 20.62
N LYS A 43 -0.05 1.50 19.79
CA LYS A 43 1.09 2.03 19.01
C LYS A 43 0.74 3.31 18.24
N THR A 44 -0.42 3.34 17.57
CA THR A 44 -0.88 4.50 16.79
C THR A 44 -1.02 5.74 17.67
N PHE A 45 -1.53 5.57 18.89
CA PHE A 45 -1.66 6.68 19.83
C PHE A 45 -0.30 7.17 20.33
N THR A 46 0.65 6.26 20.55
CA THR A 46 2.05 6.61 20.87
C THR A 46 2.69 7.39 19.73
N MET A 47 2.56 6.91 18.47
CA MET A 47 3.04 7.65 17.29
C MET A 47 2.43 9.07 17.23
N ALA A 48 1.13 9.21 17.42
CA ALA A 48 0.46 10.51 17.40
C ALA A 48 1.03 11.48 18.46
N ASN A 49 1.28 11.00 19.69
CA ASN A 49 1.89 11.82 20.72
C ASN A 49 3.33 12.23 20.42
N VAL A 50 4.14 11.31 19.85
CA VAL A 50 5.49 11.64 19.39
C VAL A 50 5.47 12.69 18.29
N ILE A 51 4.57 12.55 17.30
CA ILE A 51 4.38 13.54 16.22
C ILE A 51 4.06 14.92 16.78
N ALA A 52 3.12 14.98 17.73
CA ALA A 52 2.73 16.24 18.36
C ALA A 52 3.89 16.89 19.13
N ASN A 53 4.68 16.09 19.85
CA ASN A 53 5.83 16.58 20.61
C ASN A 53 6.96 17.09 19.71
N ILE A 54 7.20 16.44 18.58
CA ILE A 54 8.27 16.78 17.65
C ILE A 54 7.90 17.96 16.74
N GLY A 55 6.64 18.06 16.32
CA GLY A 55 6.14 19.21 15.56
C GLY A 55 6.70 19.34 14.13
N ARG A 56 7.08 18.24 13.49
CA ARG A 56 7.65 18.19 12.13
C ARG A 56 6.72 17.47 11.15
N PRO A 57 6.74 17.82 9.85
CA PRO A 57 6.06 17.04 8.82
C PRO A 57 6.43 15.57 8.94
N THR A 58 5.45 14.70 8.86
CA THR A 58 5.62 13.29 9.14
C THR A 58 5.07 12.42 8.02
N LEU A 59 5.85 11.42 7.60
CA LEU A 59 5.42 10.34 6.71
C LEU A 59 5.20 9.07 7.55
N ILE A 60 4.02 8.48 7.45
CA ILE A 60 3.71 7.17 8.02
C ILE A 60 3.58 6.19 6.87
N LEU A 61 4.49 5.22 6.79
CA LEU A 61 4.51 4.21 5.75
C LEU A 61 3.90 2.91 6.25
N SER A 62 2.94 2.37 5.51
CA SER A 62 2.31 1.07 5.75
C SER A 62 2.46 0.16 4.53
N HIS A 63 2.49 -1.17 4.75
CA HIS A 63 2.76 -2.12 3.68
C HIS A 63 1.56 -2.37 2.74
N ASN A 64 0.34 -2.00 3.11
CA ASN A 64 -0.84 -2.13 2.24
C ASN A 64 -1.85 -0.98 2.38
N LYS A 65 -2.77 -0.87 1.40
CA LYS A 65 -3.80 0.19 1.36
C LYS A 65 -4.77 0.15 2.54
N THR A 66 -5.17 -1.03 2.98
CA THR A 66 -6.18 -1.19 4.04
C THR A 66 -5.65 -0.70 5.39
N LEU A 67 -4.41 -1.08 5.74
CA LEU A 67 -3.77 -0.58 6.96
C LEU A 67 -3.45 0.91 6.86
N ALA A 68 -3.02 1.39 5.70
CA ALA A 68 -2.82 2.82 5.49
C ALA A 68 -4.13 3.60 5.67
N ALA A 69 -5.27 3.08 5.18
CA ALA A 69 -6.57 3.71 5.40
C ALA A 69 -6.97 3.74 6.88
N GLN A 70 -6.77 2.64 7.60
CA GLN A 70 -7.03 2.59 9.04
C GLN A 70 -6.17 3.61 9.81
N LEU A 71 -4.86 3.66 9.52
CA LEU A 71 -3.94 4.63 10.15
C LEU A 71 -4.32 6.07 9.81
N TYR A 72 -4.74 6.32 8.56
CA TYR A 72 -5.22 7.64 8.14
C TYR A 72 -6.43 8.09 8.95
N GLU A 73 -7.45 7.24 9.09
CA GLU A 73 -8.65 7.55 9.88
C GLU A 73 -8.32 7.77 11.36
N GLU A 74 -7.47 6.91 11.94
CA GLU A 74 -7.02 7.07 13.33
C GLU A 74 -6.27 8.40 13.51
N MET A 75 -5.30 8.72 12.63
CA MET A 75 -4.56 9.98 12.68
C MET A 75 -5.46 11.19 12.47
N LYS A 76 -6.41 11.13 11.54
CA LYS A 76 -7.38 12.21 11.30
C LYS A 76 -8.28 12.45 12.51
N SER A 77 -8.63 11.38 13.25
CA SER A 77 -9.38 11.50 14.50
C SER A 77 -8.55 12.15 15.62
N PHE A 78 -7.23 11.89 15.66
CA PHE A 78 -6.33 12.52 16.64
C PHE A 78 -5.97 13.96 16.27
N PHE A 79 -5.92 14.29 14.99
CA PHE A 79 -5.52 15.60 14.47
C PHE A 79 -6.58 16.23 13.56
N PRO A 80 -7.81 16.50 14.07
CA PRO A 80 -8.90 16.99 13.23
C PRO A 80 -8.68 18.41 12.69
N GLN A 81 -7.73 19.18 13.24
CA GLN A 81 -7.42 20.55 12.83
C GLN A 81 -6.13 20.67 11.98
N ASN A 82 -5.38 19.56 11.83
CA ASN A 82 -4.13 19.53 11.09
C ASN A 82 -4.32 18.85 9.74
N ALA A 83 -3.34 18.99 8.84
CA ALA A 83 -3.37 18.33 7.55
C ALA A 83 -2.98 16.86 7.71
N VAL A 84 -3.95 15.97 7.72
CA VAL A 84 -3.74 14.53 7.64
C VAL A 84 -4.17 14.07 6.26
N GLU A 85 -3.23 13.53 5.50
CA GLU A 85 -3.36 13.24 4.08
C GLU A 85 -3.14 11.75 3.80
N TYR A 86 -3.74 11.26 2.71
CA TYR A 86 -3.68 9.86 2.31
C TYR A 86 -3.04 9.71 0.93
N TYR A 87 -1.99 8.90 0.83
CA TYR A 87 -1.25 8.71 -0.42
C TYR A 87 -0.96 7.24 -0.69
N VAL A 88 -1.81 6.60 -1.46
CA VAL A 88 -1.67 5.19 -1.86
C VAL A 88 -1.77 5.04 -3.38
N SER A 89 -1.61 3.84 -3.90
CA SER A 89 -1.84 3.57 -5.32
C SER A 89 -3.29 3.90 -5.69
N TYR A 90 -3.48 4.71 -6.74
CA TYR A 90 -4.79 5.16 -7.21
C TYR A 90 -5.45 4.22 -8.21
N TYR A 91 -4.89 3.03 -8.41
CA TYR A 91 -5.50 2.03 -9.30
C TYR A 91 -6.43 1.11 -8.51
N ASP A 92 -7.68 0.96 -8.97
CA ASP A 92 -8.60 -0.10 -8.53
C ASP A 92 -8.26 -1.43 -9.20
N TYR A 93 -7.81 -1.34 -10.45
CA TYR A 93 -7.27 -2.44 -11.23
C TYR A 93 -6.00 -1.99 -11.95
N TYR A 94 -4.99 -2.84 -11.97
CA TYR A 94 -3.75 -2.58 -12.68
C TYR A 94 -3.16 -3.86 -13.25
N GLN A 95 -3.09 -3.93 -14.58
CA GLN A 95 -2.33 -4.94 -15.29
C GLN A 95 -1.12 -4.26 -15.92
N PRO A 96 0.10 -4.53 -15.45
CA PRO A 96 1.28 -3.94 -16.03
C PRO A 96 1.52 -4.47 -17.44
N GLU A 97 2.05 -3.59 -18.30
CA GLU A 97 2.56 -3.98 -19.61
C GLU A 97 3.70 -5.01 -19.46
N ALA A 98 3.63 -6.11 -20.19
CA ALA A 98 4.64 -7.15 -20.14
C ALA A 98 4.79 -7.85 -21.50
N TYR A 99 5.96 -8.43 -21.75
CA TYR A 99 6.19 -9.30 -22.89
C TYR A 99 6.73 -10.64 -22.44
N LEU A 100 6.14 -11.71 -22.98
CA LEU A 100 6.46 -13.09 -22.71
C LEU A 100 7.22 -13.69 -23.92
N PRO A 101 8.55 -13.73 -23.91
CA PRO A 101 9.31 -14.25 -25.06
C PRO A 101 9.00 -15.70 -25.39
N SER A 102 8.60 -16.49 -24.38
CA SER A 102 8.31 -17.92 -24.53
C SER A 102 7.09 -18.23 -25.40
N SER A 103 6.07 -17.38 -25.33
CA SER A 103 4.82 -17.54 -26.07
C SER A 103 4.61 -16.45 -27.11
N ASP A 104 5.61 -15.59 -27.33
CA ASP A 104 5.51 -14.37 -28.17
C ASP A 104 4.22 -13.58 -27.84
N THR A 105 3.92 -13.43 -26.56
CA THR A 105 2.69 -12.80 -26.10
C THR A 105 3.00 -11.42 -25.51
N TYR A 106 2.43 -10.39 -26.10
CA TYR A 106 2.43 -9.04 -25.55
C TYR A 106 1.18 -8.84 -24.71
N ILE A 107 1.35 -8.42 -23.46
CA ILE A 107 0.29 -8.06 -22.53
C ILE A 107 0.23 -6.55 -22.50
N GLU A 108 -0.87 -6.01 -22.98
CA GLU A 108 -1.10 -4.57 -22.96
C GLU A 108 -1.40 -4.09 -21.53
N LYS A 109 -0.93 -2.87 -21.22
CA LYS A 109 -1.26 -2.21 -19.96
C LYS A 109 -2.76 -1.96 -19.89
N ASP A 110 -3.39 -2.44 -18.81
CA ASP A 110 -4.80 -2.17 -18.51
C ASP A 110 -4.92 -1.65 -17.07
N LEU A 111 -5.74 -0.63 -16.87
CA LEU A 111 -5.88 0.02 -15.57
C LEU A 111 -7.25 0.69 -15.40
N ALA A 112 -7.71 0.73 -14.16
CA ALA A 112 -8.84 1.55 -13.73
C ALA A 112 -8.37 2.50 -12.63
N ILE A 113 -8.58 3.80 -12.83
CA ILE A 113 -8.18 4.84 -11.88
C ILE A 113 -9.34 5.10 -10.93
N ASN A 114 -9.04 5.16 -9.64
CA ASN A 114 -9.96 5.64 -8.61
C ASN A 114 -9.79 7.16 -8.48
N GLU A 115 -10.80 7.92 -8.90
CA GLU A 115 -10.76 9.39 -8.89
C GLU A 115 -10.68 9.98 -7.48
N ASP A 116 -11.27 9.34 -6.48
CA ASP A 116 -11.22 9.81 -5.08
C ASP A 116 -9.83 9.64 -4.50
N ILE A 117 -9.16 8.51 -4.77
CA ILE A 117 -7.77 8.32 -4.34
C ILE A 117 -6.84 9.28 -5.08
N ASP A 118 -7.07 9.54 -6.36
CA ASP A 118 -6.29 10.52 -7.11
C ASP A 118 -6.42 11.93 -6.53
N LYS A 119 -7.64 12.34 -6.15
CA LYS A 119 -7.91 13.58 -5.41
C LYS A 119 -7.10 13.65 -4.09
N LEU A 120 -7.12 12.58 -3.29
CA LEU A 120 -6.38 12.52 -2.03
C LEU A 120 -4.87 12.60 -2.24
N ARG A 121 -4.34 12.01 -3.31
CA ARG A 121 -2.92 12.13 -3.67
C ARG A 121 -2.55 13.57 -4.03
N LEU A 122 -3.38 14.25 -4.81
CA LEU A 122 -3.19 15.68 -5.13
C LEU A 122 -3.27 16.53 -3.87
N SER A 123 -4.22 16.25 -2.96
CA SER A 123 -4.33 16.92 -1.66
C SER A 123 -3.04 16.80 -0.84
N ALA A 124 -2.48 15.58 -0.74
CA ALA A 124 -1.25 15.32 -0.01
C ALA A 124 -0.06 16.15 -0.56
N VAL A 125 0.09 16.17 -1.88
CA VAL A 125 1.17 16.94 -2.53
C VAL A 125 0.94 18.45 -2.36
N SER A 126 -0.29 18.92 -2.49
CA SER A 126 -0.65 20.33 -2.26
C SER A 126 -0.37 20.77 -0.82
N ALA A 127 -0.71 19.93 0.16
CA ALA A 127 -0.42 20.18 1.57
C ALA A 127 1.09 20.31 1.84
N LEU A 128 1.92 19.44 1.24
CA LEU A 128 3.38 19.52 1.37
C LEU A 128 3.96 20.78 0.70
N LEU A 129 3.45 21.15 -0.50
CA LEU A 129 3.89 22.34 -1.24
C LEU A 129 3.42 23.65 -0.59
N SER A 130 2.39 23.63 0.23
CA SER A 130 1.87 24.82 0.92
C SER A 130 2.83 25.42 1.96
N GLY A 131 3.91 24.74 2.29
CA GLY A 131 4.88 25.13 3.31
C GLY A 131 4.38 24.93 4.76
N ARG A 132 3.24 24.25 4.96
CA ARG A 132 2.74 23.87 6.29
C ARG A 132 3.72 22.91 6.95
N LYS A 133 3.89 23.05 8.26
CA LYS A 133 4.71 22.13 9.08
C LYS A 133 3.88 21.07 9.78
N ASP A 134 2.58 21.25 9.84
CA ASP A 134 1.63 20.38 10.53
C ASP A 134 0.97 19.38 9.55
N VAL A 135 1.79 18.71 8.75
CA VAL A 135 1.34 17.73 7.73
C VAL A 135 1.73 16.33 8.15
N ILE A 136 0.76 15.43 8.16
CA ILE A 136 0.96 13.98 8.29
C ILE A 136 0.49 13.33 7.01
N VAL A 137 1.37 12.61 6.31
CA VAL A 137 0.98 11.81 5.14
C VAL A 137 1.04 10.34 5.53
N VAL A 138 -0.10 9.65 5.40
CA VAL A 138 -0.15 8.19 5.54
C VAL A 138 -0.11 7.56 4.15
N SER A 139 0.89 6.73 3.91
CA SER A 139 1.16 6.18 2.58
C SER A 139 1.37 4.68 2.58
N SER A 140 1.12 4.05 1.44
CA SER A 140 1.67 2.72 1.13
C SER A 140 3.04 2.86 0.44
N VAL A 141 3.65 1.74 0.07
CA VAL A 141 4.92 1.75 -0.69
C VAL A 141 4.83 2.47 -2.04
N SER A 142 3.63 2.88 -2.48
CA SER A 142 3.47 3.72 -3.67
C SER A 142 4.19 5.08 -3.59
N CYS A 143 4.58 5.52 -2.39
CA CYS A 143 5.36 6.75 -2.19
C CYS A 143 6.76 6.73 -2.82
N ILE A 144 7.32 5.55 -3.10
CA ILE A 144 8.65 5.41 -3.72
C ILE A 144 8.60 5.35 -5.26
N TYR A 145 7.40 5.36 -5.86
CA TYR A 145 7.23 5.35 -7.30
C TYR A 145 7.34 6.74 -7.91
N GLY A 146 7.77 6.78 -9.19
CA GLY A 146 8.00 8.00 -9.93
C GLY A 146 6.75 8.88 -10.08
N MET A 147 6.94 10.19 -9.90
CA MET A 147 5.93 11.23 -10.11
C MET A 147 6.59 12.51 -10.64
N GLY A 148 5.80 13.53 -10.95
CA GLY A 148 6.32 14.83 -11.37
C GLY A 148 7.22 15.48 -10.32
N GLY A 149 8.22 16.25 -10.76
CA GLY A 149 9.18 16.89 -9.86
C GLY A 149 8.57 18.05 -9.05
N PRO A 150 9.01 18.26 -7.79
CA PRO A 150 8.47 19.30 -6.92
C PRO A 150 8.66 20.72 -7.47
N THR A 151 9.76 20.99 -8.17
CA THR A 151 10.03 22.30 -8.77
C THR A 151 9.04 22.62 -9.90
N ALA A 152 8.74 21.64 -10.77
CA ALA A 152 7.78 21.84 -11.85
C ALA A 152 6.38 22.11 -11.28
N MET A 153 5.96 21.37 -10.27
CA MET A 153 4.69 21.58 -9.59
C MET A 153 4.63 22.94 -8.88
N ALA A 154 5.68 23.33 -8.16
CA ALA A 154 5.73 24.60 -7.45
C ALA A 154 5.65 25.80 -8.42
N ASN A 155 6.31 25.71 -9.59
CA ASN A 155 6.27 26.74 -10.62
C ASN A 155 4.88 26.87 -11.28
N SER A 156 4.07 25.85 -11.21
CA SER A 156 2.73 25.82 -11.79
C SER A 156 1.62 26.22 -10.81
N ILE A 157 1.98 26.59 -9.57
CA ILE A 157 1.04 27.12 -8.58
C ILE A 157 0.61 28.53 -9.01
N ILE A 158 -0.70 28.75 -9.05
CA ILE A 158 -1.28 30.06 -9.36
C ILE A 158 -1.60 30.75 -8.03
N ASN A 159 -0.88 31.82 -7.76
CA ASN A 159 -1.15 32.68 -6.62
C ASN A 159 -2.13 33.78 -7.02
N VAL A 160 -3.22 33.94 -6.29
CA VAL A 160 -4.23 34.98 -6.46
C VAL A 160 -4.40 35.74 -5.16
N LYS A 161 -4.52 37.06 -5.28
CA LYS A 161 -4.68 37.94 -4.11
C LYS A 161 -5.79 38.95 -4.39
N ARG A 162 -6.62 39.22 -3.39
CA ARG A 162 -7.63 40.26 -3.44
C ARG A 162 -6.97 41.60 -3.65
N GLY A 163 -7.52 42.43 -4.56
CA GLY A 163 -6.94 43.71 -4.95
C GLY A 163 -5.77 43.61 -5.94
N GLN A 164 -5.44 42.41 -6.41
CA GLN A 164 -4.41 42.19 -7.42
C GLN A 164 -4.93 42.55 -8.80
N THR A 165 -4.18 43.38 -9.53
CA THR A 165 -4.42 43.61 -10.97
C THR A 165 -3.94 42.40 -11.74
N LEU A 166 -4.85 41.64 -12.34
CA LEU A 166 -4.60 40.45 -13.12
C LEU A 166 -5.68 40.29 -14.18
N ASP A 167 -5.29 40.43 -15.46
CA ASP A 167 -6.22 40.20 -16.57
C ASP A 167 -6.85 38.80 -16.47
N ARG A 168 -8.17 38.74 -16.61
CA ARG A 168 -8.92 37.50 -16.50
C ARG A 168 -8.47 36.46 -17.54
N ASN A 169 -8.16 36.85 -18.78
CA ASN A 169 -7.74 35.91 -19.80
C ASN A 169 -6.34 35.34 -19.51
N ASP A 170 -5.46 36.16 -18.90
CA ASP A 170 -4.16 35.65 -18.43
C ASP A 170 -4.32 34.67 -17.27
N PHE A 171 -5.28 34.90 -16.39
CA PHE A 171 -5.63 33.92 -15.36
C PHE A 171 -6.18 32.62 -15.97
N LEU A 172 -7.07 32.70 -16.98
CA LEU A 172 -7.59 31.52 -17.66
C LEU A 172 -6.48 30.73 -18.37
N ARG A 173 -5.49 31.39 -18.98
CA ARG A 173 -4.30 30.73 -19.55
C ARG A 173 -3.51 29.99 -18.49
N LYS A 174 -3.25 30.63 -17.35
CA LYS A 174 -2.57 29.96 -16.21
C LYS A 174 -3.33 28.74 -15.72
N LEU A 175 -4.67 28.75 -15.70
CA LEU A 175 -5.45 27.56 -15.33
C LEU A 175 -5.25 26.43 -16.36
N VAL A 176 -5.23 26.73 -17.66
CA VAL A 176 -4.97 25.73 -18.70
C VAL A 176 -3.53 25.19 -18.60
N ASP A 177 -2.56 26.06 -18.35
CA ASP A 177 -1.16 25.65 -18.13
C ASP A 177 -1.01 24.78 -16.86
N ALA A 178 -1.85 25.00 -15.85
CA ALA A 178 -1.97 24.17 -14.65
C ALA A 178 -2.86 22.93 -14.86
N LEU A 179 -3.22 22.59 -16.11
CA LEU A 179 -3.96 21.42 -16.54
C LEU A 179 -5.43 21.40 -16.11
N TYR A 180 -6.04 22.55 -15.79
CA TYR A 180 -7.49 22.66 -15.65
C TYR A 180 -8.18 22.74 -17.00
N LEU A 181 -9.30 22.05 -17.15
CA LEU A 181 -10.09 22.04 -18.38
C LEU A 181 -11.25 23.03 -18.29
N ARG A 182 -11.49 23.80 -19.37
CA ARG A 182 -12.68 24.63 -19.43
C ARG A 182 -13.92 23.77 -19.73
N ASN A 183 -14.90 23.83 -18.86
CA ASN A 183 -16.19 23.18 -19.07
C ASN A 183 -17.31 24.07 -18.49
N ASP A 184 -18.01 24.77 -19.37
CA ASP A 184 -19.08 25.70 -18.99
C ASP A 184 -20.41 24.97 -18.71
N MET A 185 -20.55 23.72 -19.13
CA MET A 185 -21.76 22.91 -18.98
C MET A 185 -21.79 22.15 -17.66
N GLU A 186 -20.72 21.43 -17.35
CA GLU A 186 -20.60 20.60 -16.16
C GLU A 186 -19.27 20.88 -15.46
N LEU A 187 -19.33 21.37 -14.23
CA LEU A 187 -18.14 21.73 -13.46
C LEU A 187 -17.64 20.52 -12.68
N LYS A 188 -16.94 19.60 -13.37
CA LYS A 188 -16.27 18.44 -12.77
C LYS A 188 -14.95 18.84 -12.11
N ARG A 189 -14.43 17.95 -11.28
CA ARG A 189 -13.10 18.04 -10.65
C ARG A 189 -12.02 18.35 -11.72
N GLY A 190 -11.15 19.31 -11.44
CA GLY A 190 -10.11 19.77 -12.39
C GLY A 190 -10.67 20.59 -13.57
N CYS A 191 -11.90 21.09 -13.49
CA CYS A 191 -12.47 21.96 -14.49
C CYS A 191 -12.72 23.38 -13.96
N PHE A 192 -12.79 24.33 -14.87
CA PHE A 192 -13.25 25.68 -14.55
C PHE A 192 -14.32 26.13 -15.54
N ARG A 193 -15.16 27.07 -15.11
CA ARG A 193 -16.15 27.75 -15.97
C ARG A 193 -16.09 29.25 -15.78
N VAL A 194 -16.53 29.98 -16.80
CA VAL A 194 -16.56 31.44 -16.81
C VAL A 194 -17.99 31.92 -16.96
N LYS A 195 -18.43 32.80 -16.05
CA LYS A 195 -19.73 33.45 -16.10
C LYS A 195 -19.59 34.94 -15.83
N GLY A 196 -19.60 35.75 -16.91
CA GLY A 196 -19.39 37.20 -16.78
C GLY A 196 -18.01 37.49 -16.17
N ASP A 197 -17.99 38.24 -15.07
CA ASP A 197 -16.79 38.62 -14.34
C ASP A 197 -16.38 37.62 -13.25
N THR A 198 -16.97 36.43 -13.30
CA THR A 198 -16.73 35.37 -12.29
C THR A 198 -16.15 34.15 -12.94
N VAL A 199 -15.13 33.56 -12.31
CA VAL A 199 -14.55 32.25 -12.67
C VAL A 199 -14.73 31.31 -11.48
N ASP A 200 -15.41 30.20 -11.73
CA ASP A 200 -15.56 29.10 -10.78
C ASP A 200 -14.53 28.01 -11.15
N VAL A 201 -13.69 27.63 -10.22
CA VAL A 201 -12.69 26.55 -10.37
C VAL A 201 -13.05 25.40 -9.45
N SER A 202 -13.32 24.22 -10.02
CA SER A 202 -13.49 22.98 -9.27
C SER A 202 -12.10 22.39 -9.01
N MET A 203 -11.66 22.50 -7.79
CA MET A 203 -10.28 22.14 -7.44
C MET A 203 -10.03 20.65 -7.60
N ALA A 204 -8.86 20.27 -8.13
CA ALA A 204 -8.52 18.88 -8.37
C ALA A 204 -8.22 18.09 -7.07
N TYR A 205 -7.92 18.79 -5.99
CA TYR A 205 -7.47 18.26 -4.69
C TYR A 205 -8.49 18.46 -3.56
N SER A 206 -9.68 18.98 -3.87
CA SER A 206 -10.76 19.26 -2.89
C SER A 206 -12.12 19.04 -3.53
N ASP A 207 -13.15 18.82 -2.71
CA ASP A 207 -14.53 18.73 -3.17
C ASP A 207 -15.19 20.10 -3.29
N ASN A 208 -14.53 21.17 -2.88
CA ASN A 208 -15.06 22.53 -2.89
C ASN A 208 -14.74 23.25 -4.21
N LEU A 209 -15.51 24.32 -4.47
CA LEU A 209 -15.27 25.24 -5.56
C LEU A 209 -14.57 26.48 -5.06
N LEU A 210 -13.63 27.00 -5.87
CA LEU A 210 -13.06 28.32 -5.67
C LEU A 210 -13.73 29.29 -6.64
N ARG A 211 -14.38 30.31 -6.14
CA ARG A 211 -14.96 31.39 -6.92
C ARG A 211 -14.08 32.62 -6.82
N ILE A 212 -13.69 33.16 -7.97
CA ILE A 212 -12.93 34.40 -8.08
C ILE A 212 -13.77 35.38 -8.91
N THR A 213 -13.99 36.59 -8.40
CA THR A 213 -14.76 37.62 -9.05
C THR A 213 -13.85 38.81 -9.38
N TRP A 214 -14.00 39.33 -10.56
CA TRP A 214 -13.25 40.50 -11.04
C TRP A 214 -14.11 41.76 -11.04
N TRP A 215 -13.48 42.88 -10.73
CA TRP A 215 -13.98 44.20 -11.02
C TRP A 215 -13.00 44.86 -11.98
N ASP A 216 -13.37 44.97 -13.27
CA ASP A 216 -12.47 45.32 -14.35
C ASP A 216 -11.29 44.35 -14.43
N ASP A 217 -10.05 44.80 -14.28
CA ASP A 217 -8.83 43.98 -14.27
C ASP A 217 -8.32 43.63 -12.85
N GLU A 218 -9.11 43.95 -11.83
CA GLU A 218 -8.72 43.69 -10.40
C GLU A 218 -9.56 42.58 -9.80
N ILE A 219 -8.92 41.70 -9.00
CA ILE A 219 -9.61 40.65 -8.25
C ILE A 219 -10.35 41.29 -7.08
N ASP A 220 -11.68 41.28 -7.11
CA ASP A 220 -12.55 41.83 -6.06
C ASP A 220 -12.73 40.85 -4.89
N SER A 221 -13.00 39.58 -5.20
CA SER A 221 -13.24 38.57 -4.14
C SER A 221 -12.71 37.19 -4.51
N ILE A 222 -12.30 36.44 -3.47
CA ILE A 222 -11.88 35.04 -3.55
C ILE A 222 -12.67 34.29 -2.48
N GLU A 223 -13.55 33.38 -2.91
CA GLU A 223 -14.48 32.66 -2.04
C GLU A 223 -14.43 31.16 -2.27
N GLU A 224 -14.44 30.38 -1.21
CA GLU A 224 -14.62 28.94 -1.26
C GLU A 224 -16.10 28.61 -1.07
N LEU A 225 -16.64 27.78 -1.97
CA LEU A 225 -18.03 27.39 -2.00
C LEU A 225 -18.17 25.88 -1.88
N ASP A 226 -19.22 25.43 -1.25
CA ASP A 226 -19.67 24.04 -1.32
C ASP A 226 -20.09 23.72 -2.77
N SER A 227 -19.59 22.62 -3.33
CA SER A 227 -19.79 22.26 -4.74
C SER A 227 -21.25 21.91 -5.10
N ILE A 228 -22.05 21.51 -4.12
CA ILE A 228 -23.44 21.08 -4.31
C ILE A 228 -24.41 22.24 -4.06
N THR A 229 -24.28 22.89 -2.90
CA THR A 229 -25.21 23.94 -2.47
C THR A 229 -24.82 25.34 -2.94
N TYR A 230 -23.58 25.52 -3.41
CA TYR A 230 -22.96 26.82 -3.75
C TYR A 230 -22.97 27.82 -2.59
N GLN A 231 -23.12 27.34 -1.35
CA GLN A 231 -23.02 28.20 -0.18
C GLN A 231 -21.56 28.52 0.08
N ARG A 232 -21.32 29.78 0.47
CA ARG A 232 -19.98 30.24 0.84
C ARG A 232 -19.54 29.60 2.16
N LEU A 233 -18.40 28.91 2.09
CA LEU A 233 -17.72 28.27 3.22
C LEU A 233 -16.69 29.21 3.85
N ALA A 234 -15.90 29.89 3.02
CA ALA A 234 -14.84 30.79 3.46
C ALA A 234 -14.59 31.91 2.45
N SER A 235 -13.93 32.99 2.89
CA SER A 235 -13.39 34.06 2.03
C SER A 235 -11.92 34.24 2.36
N PHE A 236 -11.12 34.56 1.33
CA PHE A 236 -9.67 34.66 1.44
C PHE A 236 -9.17 36.01 0.89
N ASP A 237 -8.12 36.54 1.48
CA ASP A 237 -7.38 37.65 0.90
C ASP A 237 -6.32 37.16 -0.08
N GLU A 238 -5.77 35.96 0.15
CA GLU A 238 -4.80 35.28 -0.74
C GLU A 238 -5.14 33.79 -0.83
N TYR A 239 -4.99 33.21 -2.03
CA TYR A 239 -5.21 31.78 -2.26
C TYR A 239 -4.20 31.19 -3.25
N GLN A 240 -3.84 29.92 -3.05
CA GLN A 240 -2.95 29.18 -3.94
C GLN A 240 -3.74 28.06 -4.65
N ILE A 241 -3.77 28.12 -5.96
CA ILE A 241 -4.39 27.07 -6.79
C ILE A 241 -3.28 26.15 -7.27
N TYR A 242 -3.35 24.88 -6.87
CA TYR A 242 -2.40 23.85 -7.26
C TYR A 242 -2.81 23.20 -8.58
N PRO A 243 -1.86 22.65 -9.36
CA PRO A 243 -2.14 21.99 -10.62
C PRO A 243 -3.16 20.85 -10.51
N ALA A 244 -3.89 20.61 -11.60
CA ALA A 244 -4.90 19.56 -11.66
C ALA A 244 -4.33 18.14 -11.86
N ASN A 245 -3.03 17.98 -12.03
CA ASN A 245 -2.37 16.70 -12.23
C ASN A 245 -0.99 16.70 -11.56
N LEU A 246 -0.54 15.52 -11.12
CA LEU A 246 0.80 15.32 -10.54
C LEU A 246 1.96 15.42 -11.55
N PHE A 247 1.65 15.32 -12.85
CA PHE A 247 2.62 15.44 -13.94
C PHE A 247 2.31 16.71 -14.74
N VAL A 248 2.99 17.79 -14.44
CA VAL A 248 2.83 19.05 -15.15
C VAL A 248 4.05 19.27 -16.05
N THR A 249 3.80 19.52 -17.34
CA THR A 249 4.84 19.82 -18.33
C THR A 249 4.41 21.00 -19.17
N SER A 250 5.34 21.91 -19.50
CA SER A 250 5.07 22.99 -20.44
C SER A 250 5.11 22.47 -21.88
N LYS A 251 4.52 23.23 -22.81
CA LYS A 251 4.54 22.90 -24.23
C LYS A 251 5.98 22.83 -24.77
N GLU A 252 6.83 23.75 -24.35
CA GLU A 252 8.25 23.79 -24.72
C GLU A 252 9.01 22.57 -24.20
N GLN A 253 8.71 22.13 -22.97
CA GLN A 253 9.27 20.89 -22.40
C GLN A 253 8.81 19.66 -23.17
N THR A 254 7.54 19.60 -23.56
CA THR A 254 6.99 18.51 -24.37
C THR A 254 7.67 18.43 -25.74
N GLU A 255 7.82 19.57 -26.44
CA GLU A 255 8.52 19.64 -27.72
C GLU A 255 10.00 19.26 -27.60
N HIS A 256 10.66 19.63 -26.49
CA HIS A 256 12.04 19.22 -26.21
C HIS A 256 12.14 17.74 -25.96
N ALA A 257 11.25 17.18 -25.12
CA ALA A 257 11.20 15.76 -24.83
C ALA A 257 10.99 14.91 -26.09
N ILE A 258 10.09 15.32 -26.98
CA ILE A 258 9.85 14.63 -28.27
C ILE A 258 11.11 14.59 -29.13
N ARG A 259 11.91 15.66 -29.17
CA ARG A 259 13.20 15.65 -29.90
C ARG A 259 14.18 14.64 -29.32
N LEU A 260 14.30 14.58 -27.99
CA LEU A 260 15.17 13.62 -27.33
C LEU A 260 14.70 12.17 -27.52
N ILE A 261 13.38 11.95 -27.51
CA ILE A 261 12.78 10.63 -27.82
C ILE A 261 13.12 10.22 -29.25
N GLN A 262 13.05 11.13 -30.23
CA GLN A 262 13.39 10.89 -31.62
C GLN A 262 14.86 10.50 -31.80
N ASP A 263 15.77 11.18 -31.09
CA ASP A 263 17.20 10.90 -31.13
C ASP A 263 17.50 9.51 -30.53
N ASP A 264 16.87 9.15 -29.40
CA ASP A 264 17.05 7.84 -28.79
C ASP A 264 16.39 6.71 -29.61
N LEU A 265 15.26 6.98 -30.26
CA LEU A 265 14.64 6.06 -31.20
C LEU A 265 15.56 5.73 -32.36
N THR A 266 16.20 6.74 -32.96
CA THR A 266 17.15 6.52 -34.06
C THR A 266 18.30 5.61 -33.63
N ARG A 267 18.91 5.91 -32.48
CA ARG A 267 19.98 5.09 -31.90
C ARG A 267 19.53 3.63 -31.64
N GLN A 268 18.32 3.45 -31.15
CA GLN A 268 17.79 2.11 -30.83
C GLN A 268 17.46 1.31 -32.11
N ILE A 269 16.98 1.96 -33.16
CA ILE A 269 16.77 1.35 -34.47
C ILE A 269 18.09 0.88 -35.06
N ASP A 270 19.13 1.75 -35.05
CA ASP A 270 20.46 1.42 -35.54
C ASP A 270 21.05 0.24 -34.76
N PHE A 271 20.94 0.24 -33.44
CA PHE A 271 21.37 -0.85 -32.57
C PHE A 271 20.72 -2.20 -32.97
N PHE A 272 19.39 -2.25 -33.16
CA PHE A 272 18.71 -3.49 -33.55
C PHE A 272 19.08 -3.94 -34.96
N ASN A 273 19.32 -3.01 -35.91
CA ASN A 273 19.77 -3.36 -37.26
C ASN A 273 21.19 -3.89 -37.24
N GLU A 274 22.11 -3.36 -36.46
CA GLU A 274 23.48 -3.85 -36.27
C GLU A 274 23.48 -5.24 -35.63
N MET A 275 22.54 -5.50 -34.71
CA MET A 275 22.36 -6.83 -34.10
C MET A 275 21.70 -7.85 -35.05
N GLY A 276 21.26 -7.45 -36.24
CA GLY A 276 20.58 -8.30 -37.20
C GLY A 276 19.12 -8.61 -36.90
N ASP A 277 18.46 -7.80 -36.06
CA ASP A 277 17.07 -7.95 -35.63
C ASP A 277 16.12 -6.89 -36.25
N PRO A 278 15.83 -6.89 -37.55
CA PRO A 278 15.04 -5.87 -38.23
C PRO A 278 13.57 -5.84 -37.74
N ILE A 279 13.08 -6.97 -37.21
CA ILE A 279 11.70 -7.04 -36.64
C ILE A 279 11.61 -6.19 -35.40
N LYS A 280 12.59 -6.26 -34.50
CA LYS A 280 12.63 -5.41 -33.30
C LYS A 280 12.82 -3.94 -33.66
N ALA A 281 13.65 -3.65 -34.67
CA ALA A 281 13.83 -2.29 -35.17
C ALA A 281 12.53 -1.68 -35.71
N GLN A 282 11.75 -2.46 -36.47
CA GLN A 282 10.47 -2.00 -37.01
C GLN A 282 9.43 -1.84 -35.86
N ARG A 283 9.38 -2.77 -34.93
CA ARG A 283 8.43 -2.74 -33.79
C ARG A 283 8.63 -1.50 -32.92
N ILE A 284 9.89 -1.21 -32.53
CA ILE A 284 10.16 -0.04 -31.70
C ILE A 284 9.86 1.26 -32.46
N LYS A 285 10.15 1.30 -33.75
CA LYS A 285 9.86 2.45 -34.63
C LYS A 285 8.38 2.75 -34.64
N GLU A 286 7.55 1.80 -35.02
CA GLU A 286 6.09 1.96 -35.11
C GLU A 286 5.48 2.39 -33.77
N ARG A 287 5.91 1.76 -32.68
CA ARG A 287 5.41 2.06 -31.35
C ARG A 287 5.75 3.48 -30.90
N VAL A 288 7.01 3.89 -31.03
CA VAL A 288 7.47 5.19 -30.53
C VAL A 288 6.99 6.32 -31.43
N GLU A 289 6.93 6.12 -32.75
CA GLU A 289 6.36 7.11 -33.68
C GLU A 289 4.88 7.37 -33.36
N TYR A 290 4.11 6.31 -33.11
CA TYR A 290 2.71 6.45 -32.68
C TYR A 290 2.59 7.18 -31.34
N ASP A 291 3.40 6.79 -30.33
CA ASP A 291 3.37 7.45 -29.02
C ASP A 291 3.74 8.95 -29.14
N MET A 292 4.72 9.32 -29.99
CA MET A 292 5.09 10.73 -30.23
C MET A 292 3.99 11.52 -30.95
N GLU A 293 3.26 10.90 -31.89
CA GLU A 293 2.13 11.54 -32.56
C GLU A 293 1.00 11.82 -31.55
N MET A 294 0.67 10.84 -30.71
CA MET A 294 -0.31 11.03 -29.64
C MET A 294 0.09 12.13 -28.65
N MET A 295 1.38 12.21 -28.27
CA MET A 295 1.87 13.28 -27.40
C MET A 295 1.77 14.66 -28.05
N LYS A 296 1.98 14.78 -29.38
CA LYS A 296 1.85 16.05 -30.11
C LYS A 296 0.40 16.52 -30.22
N GLU A 297 -0.51 15.60 -30.54
CA GLU A 297 -1.92 15.92 -30.83
C GLU A 297 -2.77 16.02 -29.56
N LEU A 298 -2.56 15.12 -28.59
CA LEU A 298 -3.40 15.00 -27.39
C LEU A 298 -2.68 15.42 -26.10
N GLY A 299 -1.37 15.67 -26.16
CA GLY A 299 -0.57 15.96 -24.97
C GLY A 299 -0.22 14.74 -24.11
N HIS A 300 -0.70 13.55 -24.46
CA HIS A 300 -0.42 12.32 -23.73
C HIS A 300 -0.44 11.08 -24.64
N CYS A 301 0.14 9.96 -24.17
CA CYS A 301 0.01 8.65 -24.80
C CYS A 301 -0.13 7.54 -23.76
N SER A 302 -0.57 6.36 -24.17
CA SER A 302 -0.61 5.19 -23.29
C SER A 302 0.83 4.78 -22.91
N GLY A 303 1.13 4.76 -21.60
CA GLY A 303 2.46 4.45 -21.09
C GLY A 303 3.44 5.62 -21.17
N ILE A 304 2.94 6.88 -21.16
CA ILE A 304 3.76 8.12 -21.18
C ILE A 304 4.81 8.12 -20.07
N GLU A 305 4.55 7.45 -18.96
CA GLU A 305 5.51 7.32 -17.85
C GLU A 305 6.84 6.65 -18.27
N ASN A 306 6.84 5.82 -19.32
CA ASN A 306 8.08 5.23 -19.85
C ASN A 306 9.01 6.26 -20.51
N TYR A 307 8.49 7.46 -20.74
CA TYR A 307 9.22 8.62 -21.29
C TYR A 307 9.51 9.68 -20.24
N SER A 308 9.18 9.46 -18.96
CA SER A 308 9.28 10.46 -17.88
C SER A 308 10.65 11.12 -17.79
N ARG A 309 11.74 10.37 -18.02
CA ARG A 309 13.12 10.90 -18.02
C ARG A 309 13.30 12.12 -18.92
N TYR A 310 12.69 12.11 -20.10
CA TYR A 310 12.84 13.20 -21.08
C TYR A 310 12.08 14.46 -20.65
N PHE A 311 10.93 14.29 -19.99
CA PHE A 311 10.13 15.39 -19.47
C PHE A 311 10.75 16.01 -18.21
N ASP A 312 11.36 15.19 -17.35
CA ASP A 312 12.01 15.64 -16.11
C ASP A 312 13.43 16.19 -16.35
N GLY A 313 14.00 16.01 -17.55
CA GLY A 313 15.38 16.39 -17.87
C GLY A 313 16.43 15.58 -17.12
N ARG A 314 16.09 14.35 -16.67
CA ARG A 314 17.01 13.45 -15.95
C ARG A 314 17.95 12.73 -16.91
N GLU A 315 19.16 12.44 -16.43
CA GLU A 315 20.10 11.56 -17.11
C GLU A 315 19.69 10.08 -16.98
N ALA A 316 20.21 9.24 -17.87
CA ALA A 316 19.99 7.80 -17.83
C ALA A 316 20.50 7.20 -16.51
N GLY A 317 19.65 6.38 -15.85
CA GLY A 317 19.96 5.75 -14.57
C GLY A 317 19.72 6.63 -13.33
N GLN A 318 19.47 7.92 -13.51
CA GLN A 318 19.13 8.81 -12.40
C GLN A 318 17.76 8.42 -11.80
N ARG A 319 17.66 8.48 -10.45
CA ARG A 319 16.42 8.14 -9.77
C ARG A 319 15.26 9.07 -10.16
N PRO A 320 14.02 8.59 -10.23
CA PRO A 320 12.86 9.45 -10.44
C PRO A 320 12.58 10.30 -9.19
N TYR A 321 11.84 11.38 -9.38
CA TYR A 321 11.19 12.07 -8.27
C TYR A 321 10.08 11.21 -7.71
N CYS A 322 9.87 11.28 -6.40
CA CYS A 322 8.82 10.54 -5.70
C CYS A 322 8.21 11.43 -4.59
N LEU A 323 7.26 10.90 -3.83
CA LEU A 323 6.61 11.66 -2.76
C LEU A 323 7.61 12.21 -1.73
N LEU A 324 8.70 11.50 -1.45
CA LEU A 324 9.70 11.91 -0.47
C LEU A 324 10.42 13.21 -0.87
N ASP A 325 10.48 13.53 -2.17
CA ASP A 325 11.09 14.77 -2.66
C ASP A 325 10.27 16.04 -2.31
N PHE A 326 9.01 15.88 -1.93
CA PHE A 326 8.12 16.96 -1.52
C PHE A 326 8.21 17.28 -0.03
N PHE A 327 8.80 16.39 0.76
CA PHE A 327 9.02 16.62 2.19
C PHE A 327 10.21 17.57 2.42
N PRO A 328 10.17 18.38 3.49
CA PRO A 328 11.36 19.11 3.93
C PRO A 328 12.43 18.13 4.43
N LYS A 329 13.69 18.54 4.43
CA LYS A 329 14.80 17.66 4.80
C LYS A 329 14.75 17.12 6.24
N ASP A 330 14.07 17.82 7.14
CA ASP A 330 13.95 17.51 8.56
C ASP A 330 12.67 16.72 8.92
N TYR A 331 12.00 16.11 7.94
CA TYR A 331 10.79 15.33 8.20
C TYR A 331 11.07 14.08 9.05
N LEU A 332 10.02 13.60 9.73
CA LEU A 332 10.03 12.37 10.51
C LEU A 332 9.34 11.24 9.72
N MET A 333 9.91 10.04 9.77
CA MET A 333 9.31 8.86 9.15
C MET A 333 8.93 7.82 10.21
N PHE A 334 7.72 7.28 10.12
CA PHE A 334 7.32 6.06 10.80
C PHE A 334 7.12 4.96 9.76
N ILE A 335 7.68 3.79 9.99
CA ILE A 335 7.42 2.61 9.14
C ILE A 335 6.64 1.60 9.98
N ASP A 336 5.34 1.53 9.72
CA ASP A 336 4.45 0.60 10.42
C ASP A 336 4.59 -0.81 9.86
N GLU A 337 4.47 -1.81 10.74
CA GLU A 337 4.77 -3.22 10.45
C GLU A 337 6.08 -3.36 9.65
N SER A 338 7.14 -2.72 10.16
CA SER A 338 8.41 -2.52 9.45
C SER A 338 9.05 -3.82 8.96
N HIS A 339 8.89 -4.91 9.72
CA HIS A 339 9.37 -6.25 9.36
C HIS A 339 8.76 -6.78 8.04
N VAL A 340 7.69 -6.17 7.52
CA VAL A 340 7.07 -6.44 6.21
C VAL A 340 7.35 -5.30 5.25
N SER A 341 7.15 -4.05 5.69
CA SER A 341 7.28 -2.86 4.83
C SER A 341 8.69 -2.69 4.28
N VAL A 342 9.72 -2.91 5.09
CA VAL A 342 11.13 -2.75 4.66
C VAL A 342 11.53 -3.76 3.59
N PRO A 343 11.30 -5.08 3.77
CA PRO A 343 11.54 -6.04 2.69
C PRO A 343 10.74 -5.78 1.43
N GLN A 344 9.50 -5.28 1.53
CA GLN A 344 8.68 -4.93 0.39
C GLN A 344 9.32 -3.79 -0.43
N ILE A 345 9.80 -2.72 0.23
CA ILE A 345 10.53 -1.63 -0.44
C ILE A 345 11.76 -2.17 -1.17
N SER A 346 12.52 -3.04 -0.52
CA SER A 346 13.73 -3.63 -1.09
C SER A 346 13.45 -4.45 -2.36
N ALA A 347 12.34 -5.19 -2.40
CA ALA A 347 11.99 -6.07 -3.52
C ALA A 347 11.41 -5.35 -4.74
N MET A 348 10.81 -4.15 -4.57
CA MET A 348 10.05 -3.47 -5.64
C MET A 348 10.87 -3.18 -6.90
N TYR A 349 12.10 -2.71 -6.76
CA TYR A 349 12.96 -2.37 -7.90
C TYR A 349 13.28 -3.59 -8.77
N GLY A 350 13.60 -4.73 -8.16
CA GLY A 350 14.00 -5.95 -8.89
C GLY A 350 12.89 -6.46 -9.79
N GLY A 351 11.66 -6.52 -9.27
CA GLY A 351 10.49 -6.96 -10.04
C GLY A 351 10.16 -6.06 -11.23
N ASP A 352 10.18 -4.73 -11.03
CA ASP A 352 9.94 -3.78 -12.12
C ASP A 352 11.01 -3.87 -13.21
N ARG A 353 12.28 -3.97 -12.82
CA ARG A 353 13.39 -4.09 -13.74
C ARG A 353 13.32 -5.33 -14.62
N ALA A 354 13.06 -6.50 -14.03
CA ALA A 354 12.98 -7.76 -14.75
C ALA A 354 11.88 -7.74 -15.83
N ARG A 355 10.72 -7.19 -15.50
CA ARG A 355 9.61 -7.02 -16.43
C ARG A 355 9.97 -6.10 -17.60
N LYS A 356 10.58 -4.95 -17.33
CA LYS A 356 10.96 -3.96 -18.36
C LYS A 356 12.10 -4.42 -19.23
N GLN A 357 12.96 -5.30 -18.73
CA GLN A 357 14.03 -5.84 -19.51
C GLN A 357 13.52 -6.52 -20.77
N ASN A 358 12.51 -7.38 -20.67
CA ASN A 358 11.90 -8.01 -21.84
C ASN A 358 11.28 -6.99 -22.81
N LEU A 359 10.61 -5.95 -22.28
CA LEU A 359 10.00 -4.92 -23.14
C LEU A 359 11.05 -4.14 -23.96
N VAL A 360 12.21 -3.86 -23.39
CA VAL A 360 13.29 -3.15 -24.07
C VAL A 360 14.06 -4.07 -25.00
N GLU A 361 14.44 -5.28 -24.58
CA GLU A 361 15.21 -6.22 -25.38
C GLU A 361 14.47 -6.72 -26.61
N TYR A 362 13.13 -6.75 -26.56
CA TYR A 362 12.29 -7.19 -27.67
C TYR A 362 11.65 -6.04 -28.49
N GLY A 363 12.09 -4.80 -28.24
CA GLY A 363 11.72 -3.64 -29.05
C GLY A 363 10.29 -3.11 -28.82
N PHE A 364 9.72 -3.30 -27.62
CA PHE A 364 8.42 -2.71 -27.24
C PHE A 364 8.57 -1.35 -26.59
N ARG A 365 9.70 -1.08 -25.90
CA ARG A 365 9.98 0.18 -25.23
C ARG A 365 11.44 0.61 -25.43
N LEU A 366 11.66 1.93 -25.40
CA LEU A 366 13.02 2.50 -25.38
C LEU A 366 13.72 2.19 -24.04
N PRO A 367 15.07 2.20 -23.99
CA PRO A 367 15.82 2.06 -22.75
C PRO A 367 15.42 3.04 -21.64
N ALA A 368 14.87 4.19 -21.98
CA ALA A 368 14.33 5.16 -21.02
C ALA A 368 13.25 4.60 -20.11
N ALA A 369 12.56 3.55 -20.53
CA ALA A 369 11.58 2.85 -19.69
C ALA A 369 12.17 2.32 -18.38
N PHE A 370 13.47 1.99 -18.35
CA PHE A 370 14.17 1.59 -17.12
C PHE A 370 14.25 2.71 -16.07
N ASP A 371 14.14 3.97 -16.47
CA ASP A 371 14.27 5.14 -15.60
C ASP A 371 12.91 5.56 -14.97
N ASN A 372 11.80 4.99 -15.46
CA ASN A 372 10.51 5.02 -14.77
C ASN A 372 10.40 3.81 -13.83
N ARG A 373 10.89 3.94 -12.63
CA ARG A 373 11.06 2.84 -11.68
C ARG A 373 10.78 3.29 -10.24
N PRO A 374 10.48 2.37 -9.33
CA PRO A 374 10.56 2.69 -7.92
C PRO A 374 12.01 3.02 -7.51
N LEU A 375 12.18 3.66 -6.38
CA LEU A 375 13.50 3.85 -5.79
C LEU A 375 14.16 2.49 -5.54
N LYS A 376 15.48 2.45 -5.69
CA LYS A 376 16.28 1.37 -5.11
C LYS A 376 16.28 1.51 -3.58
N PHE A 377 16.54 0.43 -2.89
CA PHE A 377 16.53 0.46 -1.42
C PHE A 377 17.53 1.46 -0.83
N ASP A 378 18.75 1.51 -1.40
CA ASP A 378 19.77 2.46 -0.96
C ASP A 378 19.33 3.92 -1.21
N GLU A 379 18.75 4.19 -2.40
CA GLU A 379 18.19 5.52 -2.73
C GLU A 379 17.08 5.93 -1.76
N PHE A 380 16.24 4.98 -1.34
CA PHE A 380 15.22 5.22 -0.31
C PHE A 380 15.85 5.55 1.04
N MET A 381 16.82 4.76 1.49
CA MET A 381 17.49 4.98 2.77
C MET A 381 18.29 6.30 2.82
N ASP A 382 18.83 6.74 1.69
CA ASP A 382 19.52 8.04 1.57
C ASP A 382 18.56 9.24 1.75
N MET A 383 17.27 9.06 1.46
CA MET A 383 16.25 10.10 1.63
C MET A 383 15.66 10.12 3.05
N VAL A 384 15.86 9.08 3.84
CA VAL A 384 15.36 8.99 5.21
C VAL A 384 16.22 9.86 6.14
N ASN A 385 15.59 10.86 6.78
CA ASN A 385 16.24 11.69 7.77
C ASN A 385 16.29 11.00 9.14
N GLN A 386 15.15 10.87 9.80
CA GLN A 386 14.99 10.12 11.06
C GLN A 386 13.80 9.17 10.93
N VAL A 387 13.94 7.94 11.42
CA VAL A 387 12.92 6.90 11.28
C VAL A 387 12.63 6.19 12.60
N VAL A 388 11.36 5.93 12.83
CA VAL A 388 10.90 5.02 13.89
C VAL A 388 10.28 3.79 13.23
N TYR A 389 10.92 2.66 13.40
CA TYR A 389 10.41 1.37 12.96
C TYR A 389 9.40 0.86 13.99
N VAL A 390 8.17 0.64 13.55
CA VAL A 390 7.07 0.20 14.43
C VAL A 390 6.73 -1.25 14.10
N SER A 391 6.86 -2.15 15.06
CA SER A 391 6.55 -3.57 14.86
C SER A 391 6.30 -4.31 16.19
N ALA A 392 5.47 -5.34 16.15
CA ALA A 392 5.36 -6.31 17.26
C ALA A 392 6.49 -7.36 17.24
N THR A 393 7.15 -7.52 16.08
CA THR A 393 8.19 -8.53 15.82
C THR A 393 9.25 -7.95 14.88
N PRO A 394 10.06 -6.96 15.31
CA PRO A 394 11.06 -6.32 14.47
C PRO A 394 12.07 -7.33 13.90
N ALA A 395 12.60 -7.03 12.70
CA ALA A 395 13.58 -7.86 12.03
C ALA A 395 15.01 -7.47 12.40
N ALA A 396 15.99 -8.26 11.95
CA ALA A 396 17.39 -7.98 12.19
C ALA A 396 17.82 -6.65 11.54
N PHE A 397 17.23 -6.28 10.42
CA PHE A 397 17.53 -5.02 9.74
C PHE A 397 17.21 -3.82 10.64
N GLU A 398 15.97 -3.72 11.16
CA GLU A 398 15.57 -2.60 12.00
C GLU A 398 16.36 -2.54 13.31
N MET A 399 16.68 -3.71 13.88
CA MET A 399 17.48 -3.80 15.09
C MET A 399 18.92 -3.32 14.87
N ASN A 400 19.49 -3.63 13.71
CA ASN A 400 20.84 -3.18 13.35
C ASN A 400 20.88 -1.68 13.05
N GLU A 401 19.89 -1.16 12.27
CA GLU A 401 19.79 0.27 11.97
C GLU A 401 19.60 1.12 13.22
N ALA A 402 18.84 0.62 14.19
CA ALA A 402 18.62 1.28 15.48
C ALA A 402 19.74 1.08 16.50
N GLU A 403 20.84 0.41 16.12
CA GLU A 403 21.98 0.14 17.02
C GLU A 403 21.56 -0.42 18.39
N GLY A 404 20.44 -1.15 18.43
CA GLY A 404 19.86 -1.70 19.65
C GLY A 404 18.98 -0.73 20.45
N VAL A 405 18.69 0.46 19.95
CA VAL A 405 17.73 1.39 20.59
C VAL A 405 16.32 0.88 20.37
N VAL A 406 15.82 0.13 21.34
CA VAL A 406 14.49 -0.49 21.31
C VAL A 406 13.66 0.04 22.45
N VAL A 407 12.51 0.59 22.11
CA VAL A 407 11.50 1.05 23.05
C VAL A 407 10.38 0.01 23.10
N GLU A 408 10.21 -0.64 24.25
CA GLU A 408 9.17 -1.64 24.43
C GLU A 408 7.83 -1.02 24.86
N GLN A 409 6.74 -1.48 24.26
CA GLN A 409 5.37 -1.13 24.61
C GLN A 409 4.53 -2.41 24.69
N ILE A 410 4.55 -3.07 25.84
CA ILE A 410 3.97 -4.39 26.05
C ILE A 410 2.58 -4.28 26.72
N ILE A 411 2.39 -3.29 27.58
CA ILE A 411 1.17 -3.14 28.36
C ILE A 411 -0.02 -2.73 27.45
N ARG A 412 -1.10 -3.52 27.52
CA ARG A 412 -2.38 -3.17 26.92
C ARG A 412 -3.23 -2.37 27.92
N PRO A 413 -3.70 -1.18 27.58
CA PRO A 413 -4.57 -0.38 28.47
C PRO A 413 -5.86 -1.11 28.90
N THR A 414 -6.33 -2.05 28.09
CA THR A 414 -7.51 -2.88 28.37
C THR A 414 -7.28 -3.97 29.42
N GLY A 415 -6.03 -4.20 29.81
CA GLY A 415 -5.66 -5.27 30.73
C GLY A 415 -5.66 -6.67 30.10
N LEU A 416 -5.97 -6.82 28.79
CA LEU A 416 -6.03 -8.11 28.10
C LEU A 416 -4.66 -8.78 28.08
N LEU A 417 -4.67 -10.08 28.37
CA LEU A 417 -3.45 -10.89 28.48
C LEU A 417 -3.08 -11.50 27.11
N ASP A 418 -1.79 -11.76 26.91
CA ASP A 418 -1.37 -12.65 25.84
C ASP A 418 -1.94 -14.06 26.05
N PRO A 419 -2.29 -14.77 24.95
CA PRO A 419 -2.93 -16.06 25.06
C PRO A 419 -2.03 -17.11 25.69
N ILE A 420 -2.64 -18.14 26.28
CA ILE A 420 -1.93 -19.35 26.70
C ILE A 420 -1.63 -20.17 25.45
N ILE A 421 -0.39 -20.60 25.27
CA ILE A 421 0.04 -21.47 24.19
C ILE A 421 0.13 -22.90 24.73
N GLU A 422 -0.63 -23.82 24.14
CA GLU A 422 -0.53 -25.26 24.40
C GLU A 422 0.09 -25.95 23.19
N VAL A 423 1.00 -26.88 23.42
CA VAL A 423 1.56 -27.76 22.37
C VAL A 423 0.89 -29.12 22.53
N ARG A 424 0.32 -29.63 21.44
CA ARG A 424 -0.36 -30.94 21.41
C ARG A 424 0.22 -31.80 20.29
N PRO A 425 0.19 -33.14 20.39
CA PRO A 425 0.68 -34.02 19.33
C PRO A 425 -0.03 -33.79 17.99
N SER A 426 0.67 -34.02 16.88
CA SER A 426 0.09 -33.96 15.54
C SER A 426 -0.80 -35.18 15.26
N GLU A 427 -0.61 -36.29 15.97
CA GLU A 427 -1.47 -37.46 15.88
C GLU A 427 -2.89 -37.13 16.38
N ASN A 428 -3.90 -37.40 15.54
CA ASN A 428 -5.33 -37.09 15.80
C ASN A 428 -5.61 -35.56 15.95
N GLN A 429 -4.75 -34.70 15.41
CA GLN A 429 -4.92 -33.23 15.51
C GLN A 429 -6.28 -32.71 15.01
N ILE A 430 -6.89 -33.39 14.03
CA ILE A 430 -8.17 -32.96 13.46
C ILE A 430 -9.32 -33.27 14.40
N ASP A 431 -9.32 -34.44 15.07
CA ASP A 431 -10.36 -34.82 16.03
C ASP A 431 -10.30 -33.91 17.28
N ASP A 432 -9.09 -33.65 17.80
CA ASP A 432 -8.88 -32.75 18.91
C ASP A 432 -9.28 -31.30 18.54
N LEU A 433 -8.98 -30.86 17.32
CA LEU A 433 -9.39 -29.54 16.80
C LEU A 433 -10.92 -29.43 16.72
N LEU A 434 -11.62 -30.49 16.27
CA LEU A 434 -13.08 -30.53 16.22
C LEU A 434 -13.72 -30.33 17.58
N GLU A 435 -13.19 -30.98 18.61
CA GLU A 435 -13.69 -30.83 19.97
C GLU A 435 -13.52 -29.41 20.49
N GLU A 436 -12.33 -28.80 20.28
CA GLU A 436 -12.06 -27.40 20.64
C GLU A 436 -12.96 -26.42 19.87
N ILE A 437 -13.20 -26.65 18.59
CA ILE A 437 -14.12 -25.84 17.79
C ILE A 437 -15.54 -25.89 18.35
N GLN A 438 -16.06 -27.10 18.64
CA GLN A 438 -17.42 -27.27 19.20
C GLN A 438 -17.58 -26.50 20.50
N GLN A 439 -16.60 -26.59 21.40
CA GLN A 439 -16.62 -25.86 22.67
C GLN A 439 -16.64 -24.33 22.47
N ARG A 440 -16.02 -23.81 21.40
CA ARG A 440 -16.05 -22.36 21.08
C ARG A 440 -17.36 -21.95 20.42
N CYS A 441 -17.89 -22.77 19.52
CA CYS A 441 -19.19 -22.52 18.90
C CYS A 441 -20.31 -22.41 19.94
N GLU A 442 -20.31 -23.29 20.99
CA GLU A 442 -21.26 -23.23 22.09
C GLU A 442 -21.22 -21.90 22.88
N ARG A 443 -20.07 -21.19 22.85
CA ARG A 443 -19.87 -19.91 23.52
C ARG A 443 -20.04 -18.70 22.59
N ASP A 444 -20.43 -18.93 21.34
CA ASP A 444 -20.50 -17.94 20.27
C ASP A 444 -19.14 -17.22 20.03
N GLU A 445 -18.04 -17.95 20.19
CA GLU A 445 -16.68 -17.50 19.93
C GLU A 445 -16.20 -17.97 18.55
N ARG A 446 -15.18 -17.32 17.99
CA ARG A 446 -14.64 -17.63 16.65
C ARG A 446 -13.27 -18.29 16.74
N VAL A 447 -12.98 -19.12 15.74
CA VAL A 447 -11.76 -19.92 15.67
C VAL A 447 -11.00 -19.60 14.37
N LEU A 448 -9.69 -19.40 14.49
CA LEU A 448 -8.78 -19.33 13.34
C LEU A 448 -7.92 -20.58 13.28
N VAL A 449 -7.82 -21.18 12.11
CA VAL A 449 -6.96 -22.36 11.87
C VAL A 449 -5.95 -22.03 10.78
N THR A 450 -4.66 -22.27 11.06
CA THR A 450 -3.60 -22.08 10.07
C THR A 450 -3.05 -23.40 9.56
N THR A 451 -3.02 -23.54 8.24
CA THR A 451 -2.47 -24.68 7.51
C THR A 451 -1.19 -24.31 6.76
N LEU A 452 -0.50 -25.29 6.18
CA LEU A 452 0.72 -25.06 5.39
C LEU A 452 0.45 -24.85 3.91
N THR A 453 -0.64 -25.41 3.38
CA THR A 453 -0.96 -25.36 1.94
C THR A 453 -2.40 -24.91 1.70
N LYS A 454 -2.64 -24.35 0.50
CA LYS A 454 -3.99 -23.97 0.04
C LYS A 454 -4.94 -25.17 0.02
N ARG A 455 -4.47 -26.27 -0.56
CA ARG A 455 -5.23 -27.51 -0.65
C ARG A 455 -5.67 -28.02 0.73
N MET A 456 -4.76 -28.00 1.72
CA MET A 456 -5.10 -28.39 3.08
C MET A 456 -6.15 -27.47 3.69
N ALA A 457 -6.11 -26.16 3.38
CA ALA A 457 -7.14 -25.22 3.87
C ALA A 457 -8.51 -25.52 3.25
N GLU A 458 -8.57 -25.80 1.96
CA GLU A 458 -9.80 -26.17 1.25
C GLU A 458 -10.37 -27.50 1.75
N GLU A 459 -9.54 -28.56 1.80
CA GLU A 459 -9.93 -29.89 2.28
C GLU A 459 -10.42 -29.87 3.74
N LEU A 460 -9.72 -29.11 4.62
CA LEU A 460 -10.14 -28.97 6.01
C LEU A 460 -11.48 -28.22 6.12
N THR A 461 -11.67 -27.18 5.32
CA THR A 461 -12.95 -26.45 5.32
C THR A 461 -14.10 -27.33 4.87
N GLU A 462 -13.92 -28.11 3.81
CA GLU A 462 -14.92 -29.07 3.34
C GLU A 462 -15.22 -30.11 4.41
N PHE A 463 -14.20 -30.64 5.09
CA PHE A 463 -14.36 -31.58 6.20
C PHE A 463 -15.17 -30.96 7.33
N LEU A 464 -14.91 -29.71 7.74
CA LEU A 464 -15.65 -29.02 8.80
C LEU A 464 -17.13 -28.79 8.40
N LEU A 465 -17.39 -28.39 7.15
CA LEU A 465 -18.74 -28.21 6.63
C LEU A 465 -19.54 -29.54 6.65
N ASN A 466 -18.90 -30.66 6.31
CA ASN A 466 -19.49 -31.99 6.37
C ASN A 466 -19.83 -32.43 7.82
N HIS A 467 -19.20 -31.81 8.83
CA HIS A 467 -19.49 -32.00 10.25
C HIS A 467 -20.43 -30.92 10.83
N ASN A 468 -21.15 -30.17 9.96
CA ASN A 468 -22.10 -29.11 10.32
C ASN A 468 -21.46 -27.92 11.06
N ILE A 469 -20.18 -27.68 10.89
CA ILE A 469 -19.49 -26.50 11.39
C ILE A 469 -19.47 -25.43 10.28
N ARG A 470 -19.92 -24.23 10.59
CA ARG A 470 -19.90 -23.11 9.64
C ARG A 470 -18.47 -22.61 9.46
N ALA A 471 -17.81 -23.04 8.39
CA ALA A 471 -16.43 -22.72 8.10
C ALA A 471 -16.29 -22.05 6.73
N ASN A 472 -15.26 -21.23 6.60
CA ASN A 472 -14.80 -20.72 5.33
C ASN A 472 -13.27 -20.71 5.29
N TYR A 473 -12.69 -20.55 4.12
CA TYR A 473 -11.23 -20.47 3.97
C TYR A 473 -10.79 -19.20 3.28
N ILE A 474 -9.55 -18.83 3.52
CA ILE A 474 -8.89 -17.72 2.84
C ILE A 474 -7.46 -18.14 2.44
N HIS A 475 -7.06 -17.92 1.18
CA HIS A 475 -5.70 -18.06 0.67
C HIS A 475 -5.39 -17.05 -0.45
N SER A 476 -4.20 -17.07 -1.03
CA SER A 476 -3.75 -16.05 -2.00
C SER A 476 -4.66 -15.89 -3.23
N ASP A 477 -5.43 -16.92 -3.60
CA ASP A 477 -6.27 -16.90 -4.80
C ASP A 477 -7.67 -16.30 -4.56
N VAL A 478 -8.03 -16.02 -3.29
CA VAL A 478 -9.27 -15.31 -2.94
C VAL A 478 -9.09 -13.83 -3.21
N ALA A 479 -10.01 -13.21 -3.97
CA ALA A 479 -9.94 -11.80 -4.29
C ALA A 479 -9.98 -10.90 -3.03
N THR A 480 -9.35 -9.73 -3.09
CA THR A 480 -9.21 -8.85 -1.91
C THR A 480 -10.56 -8.43 -1.32
N LEU A 481 -11.53 -8.10 -2.16
CA LEU A 481 -12.89 -7.75 -1.70
C LEU A 481 -13.59 -8.92 -1.03
N ASP A 482 -13.46 -10.12 -1.59
CA ASP A 482 -14.05 -11.34 -1.02
C ASP A 482 -13.41 -11.66 0.34
N ARG A 483 -12.08 -11.43 0.51
CA ARG A 483 -11.41 -11.58 1.82
C ARG A 483 -12.01 -10.67 2.88
N VAL A 484 -12.22 -9.41 2.52
CA VAL A 484 -12.82 -8.43 3.43
C VAL A 484 -14.24 -8.86 3.82
N GLN A 485 -15.03 -9.33 2.84
CA GLN A 485 -16.37 -9.82 3.11
C GLN A 485 -16.36 -11.06 4.02
N ILE A 486 -15.50 -12.06 3.74
CA ILE A 486 -15.34 -13.26 4.57
C ILE A 486 -14.97 -12.89 6.01
N MET A 487 -14.12 -11.89 6.20
CA MET A 487 -13.74 -11.43 7.53
C MET A 487 -14.89 -10.74 8.27
N ASN A 488 -15.66 -9.91 7.58
CA ASN A 488 -16.86 -9.29 8.14
C ASN A 488 -17.91 -10.34 8.49
N ASP A 489 -18.09 -11.35 7.67
CA ASP A 489 -19.00 -12.44 7.86
C ASP A 489 -18.59 -13.31 9.07
N LEU A 490 -17.28 -13.55 9.28
CA LEU A 490 -16.77 -14.19 10.50
C LEU A 490 -17.11 -13.36 11.74
N ARG A 491 -16.89 -12.06 11.71
CA ARG A 491 -17.21 -11.14 12.80
C ARG A 491 -18.72 -11.08 13.07
N ALA A 492 -19.52 -11.09 12.02
CA ALA A 492 -20.99 -11.12 12.10
C ALA A 492 -21.55 -12.48 12.57
N GLY A 493 -20.71 -13.53 12.65
CA GLY A 493 -21.10 -14.85 13.08
C GLY A 493 -21.78 -15.70 12.00
N LEU A 494 -21.61 -15.35 10.72
CA LEU A 494 -22.03 -16.21 9.61
C LEU A 494 -21.16 -17.46 9.51
N TYR A 495 -19.91 -17.33 9.93
CA TYR A 495 -18.95 -18.45 10.10
C TYR A 495 -18.46 -18.52 11.53
N ASP A 496 -18.13 -19.71 12.00
CA ASP A 496 -17.52 -19.96 13.31
C ASP A 496 -16.02 -20.18 13.19
N VAL A 497 -15.59 -20.72 12.04
CA VAL A 497 -14.20 -21.08 11.77
C VAL A 497 -13.72 -20.46 10.48
N LEU A 498 -12.54 -19.90 10.52
CA LEU A 498 -11.82 -19.44 9.34
C LEU A 498 -10.50 -20.18 9.22
N VAL A 499 -10.32 -20.88 8.09
CA VAL A 499 -9.10 -21.64 7.77
C VAL A 499 -8.23 -20.83 6.80
N GLY A 500 -6.93 -20.73 7.04
CA GLY A 500 -6.06 -20.00 6.14
C GLY A 500 -4.60 -20.42 6.17
N VAL A 501 -3.87 -20.13 5.08
CA VAL A 501 -2.44 -20.48 4.95
C VAL A 501 -1.55 -19.41 5.56
N ASN A 502 -1.71 -18.16 5.20
CA ASN A 502 -0.82 -17.06 5.58
C ASN A 502 -1.55 -15.74 5.92
N LEU A 503 -2.85 -15.74 5.91
CA LEU A 503 -3.69 -14.55 5.91
C LEU A 503 -3.81 -13.86 7.25
N LEU A 504 -3.29 -14.48 8.26
CA LEU A 504 -3.46 -14.03 9.63
C LEU A 504 -2.32 -13.11 10.08
N ARG A 505 -1.43 -12.74 9.15
CA ARG A 505 -0.25 -11.95 9.50
C ARG A 505 -0.55 -10.48 9.77
N GLU A 506 -1.47 -9.85 9.04
CA GLU A 506 -1.48 -8.38 8.98
C GLU A 506 -2.88 -7.77 9.06
N GLY A 507 -2.99 -6.72 9.87
CA GLY A 507 -4.11 -5.78 9.82
C GLY A 507 -5.48 -6.25 10.30
N LEU A 508 -5.64 -7.48 10.71
CA LEU A 508 -6.92 -8.03 11.12
C LEU A 508 -7.17 -7.84 12.62
N ASP A 509 -8.17 -7.04 12.94
CA ASP A 509 -8.65 -6.83 14.30
C ASP A 509 -9.90 -7.67 14.54
N LEU A 510 -9.72 -8.85 15.14
CA LEU A 510 -10.75 -9.84 15.38
C LEU A 510 -10.92 -10.13 16.88
N PRO A 511 -11.55 -9.25 17.64
CA PRO A 511 -11.74 -9.46 19.07
C PRO A 511 -12.66 -10.66 19.39
N GLU A 512 -13.42 -11.15 18.42
CA GLU A 512 -14.31 -12.30 18.55
C GLU A 512 -13.57 -13.65 18.56
N VAL A 513 -12.30 -13.67 18.11
CA VAL A 513 -11.48 -14.88 18.03
C VAL A 513 -10.90 -15.23 19.38
N SER A 514 -11.32 -16.38 19.93
CA SER A 514 -10.83 -16.92 21.20
C SER A 514 -9.83 -18.06 21.04
N LEU A 515 -9.83 -18.75 19.89
CA LEU A 515 -8.91 -19.84 19.61
C LEU A 515 -8.16 -19.63 18.30
N VAL A 516 -6.86 -19.82 18.36
CA VAL A 516 -5.99 -19.93 17.19
C VAL A 516 -5.33 -21.30 17.19
N ALA A 517 -5.63 -22.13 16.20
CA ALA A 517 -5.02 -23.44 16.00
C ALA A 517 -3.98 -23.40 14.89
N ILE A 518 -2.79 -23.90 15.16
CA ILE A 518 -1.67 -23.94 14.23
C ILE A 518 -1.36 -25.41 13.95
N LEU A 519 -1.75 -25.89 12.78
CA LEU A 519 -1.47 -27.27 12.38
C LEU A 519 -0.01 -27.39 11.89
N ASP A 520 0.59 -28.54 12.14
CA ASP A 520 1.98 -28.82 11.74
C ASP A 520 2.94 -27.69 12.14
N ALA A 521 2.91 -27.27 13.40
CA ALA A 521 3.68 -26.14 13.89
C ALA A 521 5.19 -26.41 13.92
N ASP A 522 5.61 -27.67 13.91
CA ASP A 522 7.00 -28.13 13.90
C ASP A 522 7.63 -28.18 12.49
N LYS A 523 6.86 -27.97 11.44
CA LYS A 523 7.38 -27.92 10.05
C LYS A 523 8.06 -26.57 9.82
N GLU A 524 9.33 -26.46 10.23
CA GLU A 524 10.08 -25.21 10.13
C GLU A 524 10.10 -24.68 8.70
N GLY A 525 9.90 -23.36 8.58
CA GLY A 525 9.86 -22.64 7.32
C GLY A 525 9.32 -21.23 7.54
N PHE A 526 9.15 -20.50 6.44
CA PHE A 526 8.66 -19.11 6.49
C PHE A 526 7.33 -18.96 7.25
N LEU A 527 6.39 -19.92 7.07
CA LEU A 527 5.07 -19.92 7.72
C LEU A 527 5.11 -20.33 9.20
N ARG A 528 6.19 -20.92 9.67
CA ARG A 528 6.38 -21.41 11.03
C ARG A 528 7.64 -20.83 11.70
N SER A 529 8.14 -19.71 11.17
CA SER A 529 9.18 -18.92 11.83
C SER A 529 8.67 -18.32 13.13
N HIS A 530 9.56 -18.00 14.07
CA HIS A 530 9.23 -17.32 15.33
C HIS A 530 8.30 -16.11 15.12
N ARG A 531 8.59 -15.24 14.12
CA ARG A 531 7.75 -14.07 13.80
C ARG A 531 6.34 -14.48 13.38
N SER A 532 6.25 -15.44 12.45
CA SER A 532 4.95 -15.91 11.95
C SER A 532 4.10 -16.51 13.08
N LEU A 533 4.71 -17.34 13.91
CA LEU A 533 4.03 -17.95 15.05
C LEU A 533 3.59 -16.91 16.08
N THR A 534 4.46 -15.93 16.42
CA THR A 534 4.13 -14.86 17.37
C THR A 534 3.00 -13.96 16.87
N GLN A 535 2.99 -13.62 15.60
CA GLN A 535 1.91 -12.81 15.00
C GLN A 535 0.58 -13.57 14.96
N THR A 536 0.64 -14.83 14.59
CA THR A 536 -0.55 -15.70 14.54
C THR A 536 -1.11 -15.88 15.95
N ALA A 537 -0.27 -16.19 16.93
CA ALA A 537 -0.67 -16.30 18.34
C ALA A 537 -1.28 -14.98 18.86
N GLY A 538 -0.72 -13.85 18.48
CA GLY A 538 -1.20 -12.52 18.85
C GLY A 538 -2.64 -12.19 18.39
N ARG A 539 -3.21 -12.95 17.46
CA ARG A 539 -4.62 -12.79 17.04
C ARG A 539 -5.61 -13.17 18.14
N ALA A 540 -5.27 -14.14 18.98
CA ALA A 540 -6.09 -14.48 20.14
C ALA A 540 -5.92 -13.53 21.34
N ALA A 541 -4.96 -12.62 21.31
CA ALA A 541 -4.65 -11.73 22.42
C ALA A 541 -5.68 -10.60 22.65
N ARG A 542 -6.70 -10.47 21.80
CA ARG A 542 -7.79 -9.49 21.93
C ARG A 542 -9.05 -10.06 22.57
N ASN A 543 -9.07 -11.37 22.81
CA ASN A 543 -10.16 -12.04 23.48
C ASN A 543 -9.75 -12.38 24.92
N ILE A 544 -10.67 -12.22 25.85
CA ILE A 544 -10.42 -12.53 27.26
C ILE A 544 -10.16 -14.03 27.48
N ASN A 545 -10.74 -14.89 26.63
CA ASN A 545 -10.58 -16.35 26.62
C ASN A 545 -9.52 -16.81 25.61
N GLY A 546 -8.61 -15.91 25.20
CA GLY A 546 -7.62 -16.16 24.16
C GLY A 546 -6.72 -17.37 24.47
N LYS A 547 -6.72 -18.36 23.55
CA LYS A 547 -5.93 -19.59 23.61
C LYS A 547 -5.29 -19.87 22.26
N VAL A 548 -4.09 -20.43 22.26
CA VAL A 548 -3.40 -20.92 21.06
C VAL A 548 -3.07 -22.38 21.24
N ILE A 549 -3.34 -23.20 20.25
CA ILE A 549 -2.92 -24.59 20.20
C ILE A 549 -1.96 -24.76 19.03
N MET A 550 -0.76 -25.25 19.32
CA MET A 550 0.22 -25.65 18.34
C MET A 550 0.28 -27.16 18.25
N TYR A 551 -0.14 -27.72 17.12
CA TYR A 551 -0.03 -29.16 16.88
C TYR A 551 1.35 -29.47 16.34
N ALA A 552 2.13 -30.24 17.10
CA ALA A 552 3.51 -30.54 16.79
C ALA A 552 3.99 -31.78 17.55
N ASP A 553 4.82 -32.58 16.90
CA ASP A 553 5.45 -33.75 17.54
C ASP A 553 6.75 -33.38 18.24
N THR A 554 7.38 -32.28 17.80
CA THR A 554 8.62 -31.76 18.40
C THR A 554 8.51 -30.25 18.57
N ILE A 555 9.05 -29.72 19.66
CA ILE A 555 9.12 -28.27 19.88
C ILE A 555 10.37 -27.74 19.18
N THR A 556 10.17 -26.94 18.16
CA THR A 556 11.28 -26.30 17.40
C THR A 556 11.80 -25.06 18.12
N ALA A 557 12.98 -24.55 17.71
CA ALA A 557 13.54 -23.32 18.28
C ALA A 557 12.59 -22.12 18.08
N SER A 558 11.93 -22.03 16.93
CA SER A 558 10.95 -20.99 16.63
C SER A 558 9.70 -21.06 17.51
N MET A 559 9.21 -22.26 17.79
CA MET A 559 8.11 -22.48 18.72
C MET A 559 8.51 -22.10 20.15
N GLN A 560 9.67 -22.56 20.62
CA GLN A 560 10.16 -22.27 21.98
C GLN A 560 10.28 -20.77 22.22
N GLN A 561 10.91 -20.02 21.29
CA GLN A 561 11.01 -18.57 21.37
C GLN A 561 9.63 -17.88 21.43
N THR A 562 8.66 -18.37 20.65
CA THR A 562 7.28 -17.82 20.66
C THR A 562 6.59 -18.08 22.00
N ILE A 563 6.74 -19.28 22.56
CA ILE A 563 6.16 -19.67 23.85
C ILE A 563 6.76 -18.80 24.95
N ASP A 564 8.09 -18.71 25.00
CA ASP A 564 8.82 -17.96 26.05
C ASP A 564 8.45 -16.47 26.01
N GLU A 565 8.45 -15.87 24.82
CA GLU A 565 8.14 -14.45 24.66
C GLU A 565 6.67 -14.15 25.00
N THR A 566 5.74 -15.01 24.58
CA THR A 566 4.31 -14.85 24.90
C THR A 566 4.07 -15.00 26.40
N ALA A 567 4.76 -15.95 27.05
CA ALA A 567 4.71 -16.12 28.49
C ALA A 567 5.29 -14.93 29.25
N ARG A 568 6.44 -14.37 28.79
CA ARG A 568 7.05 -13.15 29.35
C ARG A 568 6.07 -11.98 29.30
N ARG A 569 5.50 -11.70 28.14
CA ARG A 569 4.54 -10.61 27.93
C ARG A 569 3.31 -10.79 28.80
N ARG A 570 2.78 -12.01 28.91
CA ARG A 570 1.64 -12.34 29.77
C ARG A 570 1.93 -12.07 31.24
N GLN A 571 3.12 -12.42 31.74
CA GLN A 571 3.51 -12.17 33.13
C GLN A 571 3.64 -10.68 33.44
N ILE A 572 4.24 -9.89 32.52
CA ILE A 572 4.35 -8.44 32.65
C ILE A 572 2.96 -7.81 32.76
N GLN A 573 2.04 -8.20 31.88
CA GLN A 573 0.68 -7.67 31.89
C GLN A 573 -0.09 -8.07 33.17
N LEU A 574 0.05 -9.32 33.61
CA LEU A 574 -0.58 -9.80 34.86
C LEU A 574 -0.11 -9.00 36.08
N LYS A 575 1.22 -8.76 36.17
CA LYS A 575 1.77 -7.96 37.25
C LYS A 575 1.23 -6.52 37.19
N TYR A 576 1.22 -5.91 36.02
CA TYR A 576 0.70 -4.57 35.85
C TYR A 576 -0.78 -4.47 36.23
N ASN A 577 -1.60 -5.44 35.81
CA ASN A 577 -3.02 -5.50 36.17
C ASN A 577 -3.23 -5.61 37.70
N ALA A 578 -2.41 -6.44 38.37
CA ALA A 578 -2.46 -6.60 39.82
C ALA A 578 -2.06 -5.32 40.55
N ASP A 579 -0.97 -4.68 40.12
CA ASP A 579 -0.43 -3.46 40.74
C ASP A 579 -1.39 -2.26 40.59
N HIS A 580 -2.21 -2.21 39.51
CA HIS A 580 -3.12 -1.12 39.21
C HIS A 580 -4.62 -1.47 39.40
N GLY A 581 -4.94 -2.68 39.87
CA GLY A 581 -6.32 -3.11 40.09
C GLY A 581 -7.16 -3.19 38.79
N ILE A 582 -6.51 -3.50 37.65
CA ILE A 582 -7.19 -3.55 36.35
C ILE A 582 -7.79 -4.93 36.11
N THR A 583 -9.08 -4.96 35.82
CA THR A 583 -9.77 -6.17 35.34
C THR A 583 -9.77 -6.17 33.82
N PRO A 584 -9.28 -7.25 33.15
CA PRO A 584 -9.28 -7.36 31.69
C PRO A 584 -10.68 -7.12 31.09
N GLN A 585 -10.76 -6.26 30.09
CA GLN A 585 -12.02 -5.92 29.41
C GLN A 585 -11.88 -6.14 27.92
N GLN A 586 -12.84 -6.88 27.34
CA GLN A 586 -12.90 -7.09 25.90
C GLN A 586 -13.43 -5.83 25.19
N ILE A 587 -12.73 -5.40 24.16
CA ILE A 587 -13.16 -4.30 23.30
C ILE A 587 -14.26 -4.83 22.38
N ARG A 588 -15.41 -4.16 22.34
CA ARG A 588 -16.43 -4.33 21.30
C ARG A 588 -16.32 -3.17 20.35
N LYS A 589 -15.92 -3.45 19.10
CA LYS A 589 -15.94 -2.45 18.01
C LYS A 589 -17.22 -2.64 17.19
N ASP A 590 -17.94 -1.56 16.94
CA ASP A 590 -19.06 -1.57 15.98
C ASP A 590 -18.54 -1.99 14.59
N ILE A 591 -19.27 -2.91 13.94
CA ILE A 591 -18.91 -3.46 12.61
C ILE A 591 -19.01 -2.40 11.51
N LYS A 592 -19.60 -1.25 11.79
CA LYS A 592 -19.93 -0.17 10.85
C LYS A 592 -18.90 0.97 10.79
N GLY A 593 -17.62 0.74 10.72
CA GLY A 593 -16.69 1.89 10.78
C GLY A 593 -15.72 2.05 9.61
N THR A 594 -15.19 0.99 9.07
CA THR A 594 -13.94 1.10 8.29
C THR A 594 -14.09 0.78 6.80
N LEU A 595 -15.22 0.25 6.35
CA LEU A 595 -15.42 -0.18 4.98
C LEU A 595 -16.65 0.41 4.28
N SER A 596 -17.54 1.10 5.02
CA SER A 596 -18.68 1.78 4.42
C SER A 596 -18.25 2.95 3.54
N ALA A 597 -17.18 3.65 3.87
CA ALA A 597 -16.68 4.76 3.07
C ALA A 597 -16.13 4.32 1.70
N PHE A 598 -15.55 3.11 1.61
CA PHE A 598 -15.10 2.54 0.32
C PHE A 598 -16.22 1.79 -0.42
N ALA A 599 -17.21 1.25 0.29
CA ALA A 599 -18.37 0.56 -0.31
C ALA A 599 -19.45 1.55 -0.76
N ASP A 600 -19.64 2.67 -0.07
CA ASP A 600 -20.60 3.71 -0.43
C ASP A 600 -20.16 4.49 -1.69
N ALA A 601 -18.84 4.64 -1.91
CA ALA A 601 -18.30 5.19 -3.15
C ALA A 601 -18.60 4.30 -4.38
N GLN A 602 -18.77 3.00 -4.20
CA GLN A 602 -19.13 2.06 -5.28
C GLN A 602 -20.65 1.91 -5.51
N GLN A 603 -21.51 2.31 -4.56
CA GLN A 603 -22.95 2.21 -4.72
C GLN A 603 -23.60 3.38 -5.45
N HIS A 604 -22.93 4.51 -5.60
CA HIS A 604 -23.46 5.66 -6.33
C HIS A 604 -23.46 5.52 -7.87
N ASP A 605 -22.75 4.52 -8.43
CA ASP A 605 -22.70 4.29 -9.87
C ASP A 605 -23.74 3.27 -10.40
N THR A 606 -24.68 2.82 -9.58
CA THR A 606 -25.70 1.82 -10.00
C THR A 606 -27.14 2.31 -9.98
N GLU A 607 -27.41 3.60 -10.11
CA GLU A 607 -28.77 4.06 -10.50
C GLU A 607 -28.96 3.93 -12.00
N LYS A 608 -29.60 2.83 -12.39
CA LYS A 608 -30.05 2.57 -13.78
C LYS A 608 -31.17 3.51 -14.19
N PRO A 609 -31.11 4.10 -15.36
CA PRO A 609 -32.32 4.70 -15.96
C PRO A 609 -33.26 3.57 -16.38
N THR A 610 -34.50 3.62 -15.87
CA THR A 610 -35.60 2.77 -16.28
C THR A 610 -36.01 3.09 -17.74
N GLY A 611 -35.60 2.23 -18.65
CA GLY A 611 -36.05 2.28 -20.03
C GLY A 611 -36.17 0.85 -20.61
N ASN A 612 -37.39 0.41 -20.80
CA ASN A 612 -37.73 -0.87 -21.43
C ASN A 612 -37.10 -1.01 -22.83
N VAL A 613 -36.18 -1.96 -23.00
CA VAL A 613 -35.86 -2.54 -24.32
C VAL A 613 -35.73 -4.07 -24.17
N LYS A 614 -36.43 -4.74 -25.13
CA LYS A 614 -36.63 -6.17 -25.19
C LYS A 614 -35.31 -6.97 -25.35
N ALA A 615 -35.31 -8.15 -24.74
CA ALA A 615 -34.28 -9.17 -24.80
C ALA A 615 -33.94 -9.57 -26.27
N ALA A 616 -32.62 -9.62 -26.53
CA ALA A 616 -32.03 -10.44 -27.57
C ALA A 616 -30.94 -11.27 -26.94
N ASP A 617 -31.07 -12.60 -27.06
CA ASP A 617 -30.12 -13.62 -26.61
C ASP A 617 -28.72 -13.38 -27.19
N ASN A 618 -27.74 -13.19 -26.30
CA ASN A 618 -26.37 -13.54 -26.62
C ASN A 618 -25.65 -13.99 -25.36
N LYS A 619 -25.40 -15.29 -25.27
CA LYS A 619 -24.66 -15.93 -24.19
C LYS A 619 -23.18 -15.63 -24.33
N GLN A 620 -22.71 -14.58 -23.69
CA GLN A 620 -21.32 -14.46 -23.24
C GLN A 620 -21.35 -13.93 -21.82
N ALA A 621 -20.87 -14.75 -20.89
CA ALA A 621 -20.74 -14.35 -19.49
C ALA A 621 -19.78 -13.15 -19.37
N PRO A 622 -20.12 -12.12 -18.56
CA PRO A 622 -19.23 -10.99 -18.37
C PRO A 622 -17.92 -11.48 -17.71
N LYS A 623 -16.80 -11.09 -18.30
CA LYS A 623 -15.48 -11.27 -17.66
C LYS A 623 -15.53 -10.57 -16.31
N ARG A 624 -15.41 -11.34 -15.23
CA ARG A 624 -15.25 -10.81 -13.87
C ARG A 624 -13.92 -10.04 -13.85
N TYR A 625 -13.97 -8.75 -13.58
CA TYR A 625 -12.80 -7.94 -13.28
C TYR A 625 -12.16 -8.45 -11.99
N GLN A 626 -10.87 -8.73 -12.04
CA GLN A 626 -10.09 -9.01 -10.83
C GLN A 626 -9.47 -7.70 -10.35
N PRO A 627 -9.67 -7.27 -9.09
CA PRO A 627 -9.06 -6.06 -8.57
C PRO A 627 -7.54 -6.20 -8.49
N TYR A 628 -6.84 -5.08 -8.66
CA TYR A 628 -5.39 -5.00 -8.47
C TYR A 628 -5.04 -5.40 -7.02
N ILE A 629 -4.18 -6.40 -6.90
CA ILE A 629 -3.53 -6.75 -5.65
C ILE A 629 -2.14 -6.13 -5.72
N GLU A 630 -1.86 -5.14 -4.86
CA GLU A 630 -0.46 -4.78 -4.57
C GLU A 630 0.26 -6.09 -4.23
N PRO A 631 1.42 -6.39 -4.82
CA PRO A 631 2.11 -7.64 -4.52
C PRO A 631 2.42 -7.67 -3.02
N GLU A 632 1.62 -8.41 -2.28
CA GLU A 632 1.93 -8.75 -0.90
C GLU A 632 3.22 -9.55 -0.94
N GLY A 633 4.22 -9.05 -0.25
CA GLY A 633 5.61 -9.45 -0.30
C GLY A 633 5.86 -10.87 -0.78
N TYR A 634 6.75 -10.98 -1.79
CA TYR A 634 7.36 -12.23 -2.26
C TYR A 634 6.49 -13.19 -3.08
N ALA A 635 5.85 -12.74 -4.12
CA ALA A 635 5.36 -13.63 -5.14
C ALA A 635 6.00 -13.31 -6.50
N TYR A 636 7.31 -13.54 -6.66
CA TYR A 636 7.94 -13.57 -7.96
C TYR A 636 7.23 -14.54 -8.92
N ALA A 637 6.55 -15.55 -8.38
CA ALA A 637 5.86 -16.56 -9.15
C ALA A 637 4.32 -16.48 -9.09
N ALA A 638 3.70 -15.46 -8.49
CA ALA A 638 2.29 -15.12 -8.74
C ALA A 638 2.13 -14.45 -10.12
N ASP A 639 3.24 -14.21 -10.81
CA ASP A 639 3.25 -13.69 -12.15
C ASP A 639 2.52 -14.69 -13.08
N PRO A 640 1.49 -14.26 -13.85
CA PRO A 640 0.85 -15.08 -14.88
C PRO A 640 1.83 -15.70 -15.87
N ILE A 641 3.05 -15.18 -15.96
CA ILE A 641 4.17 -15.63 -16.79
C ILE A 641 4.57 -17.05 -16.42
N VAL A 642 4.77 -17.33 -15.13
CA VAL A 642 5.33 -18.62 -14.69
C VAL A 642 4.36 -19.78 -14.92
N LYS A 643 3.05 -19.53 -14.87
CA LYS A 643 2.01 -20.55 -15.19
C LYS A 643 1.94 -20.95 -16.67
N ARG A 644 2.66 -20.25 -17.56
CA ARG A 644 2.69 -20.51 -19.01
C ARG A 644 4.07 -20.86 -19.55
N MET A 645 5.05 -21.06 -18.68
CA MET A 645 6.40 -21.45 -19.08
C MET A 645 6.42 -22.90 -19.59
N SER A 646 7.09 -23.14 -20.70
CA SER A 646 7.33 -24.51 -21.16
C SER A 646 8.33 -25.22 -20.25
N ARG A 647 8.30 -26.56 -20.21
CA ARG A 647 9.20 -27.40 -19.41
C ARG A 647 10.68 -26.99 -19.50
N LYS A 648 11.20 -26.77 -20.71
CA LYS A 648 12.59 -26.32 -20.91
C LYS A 648 12.90 -24.97 -20.27
N GLN A 649 11.91 -24.10 -20.18
CA GLN A 649 12.05 -22.77 -19.59
C GLN A 649 11.96 -22.83 -18.08
N LEU A 650 11.08 -23.68 -17.54
CA LEU A 650 11.03 -23.96 -16.10
C LEU A 650 12.36 -24.57 -15.62
N GLU A 651 12.89 -25.57 -16.34
CA GLU A 651 14.20 -26.17 -16.04
C GLU A 651 15.34 -25.15 -16.11
N LYS A 652 15.32 -24.23 -17.08
CA LYS A 652 16.30 -23.13 -17.18
C LYS A 652 16.15 -22.13 -16.05
N SER A 653 14.92 -21.69 -15.76
CA SER A 653 14.65 -20.74 -14.66
C SER A 653 15.04 -21.32 -13.31
N ILE A 654 14.83 -22.61 -13.08
CA ILE A 654 15.29 -23.31 -11.86
C ILE A 654 16.82 -23.28 -11.77
N ALA A 655 17.53 -23.51 -12.88
CA ALA A 655 18.97 -23.48 -12.91
C ALA A 655 19.52 -22.06 -12.63
N ASP A 656 18.98 -21.05 -13.33
CA ASP A 656 19.38 -19.65 -13.18
C ASP A 656 19.09 -19.13 -11.75
N THR A 657 17.91 -19.43 -11.19
CA THR A 657 17.54 -19.06 -9.81
C THR A 657 18.40 -19.80 -8.78
N THR A 658 18.80 -21.03 -9.06
CA THR A 658 19.72 -21.80 -8.19
C THR A 658 21.11 -21.15 -8.14
N GLU A 659 21.57 -20.59 -9.25
CA GLU A 659 22.85 -19.89 -9.33
C GLU A 659 22.80 -18.57 -8.56
N LEU A 660 21.72 -17.80 -8.70
CA LEU A 660 21.45 -16.59 -7.94
C LEU A 660 21.33 -16.87 -6.42
N MET A 661 20.68 -17.95 -6.02
CA MET A 661 20.62 -18.39 -4.62
C MET A 661 22.00 -18.66 -4.04
N LYS A 662 22.87 -19.36 -4.80
CA LYS A 662 24.24 -19.67 -4.38
C LYS A 662 25.10 -18.41 -4.30
N GLU A 663 24.89 -17.46 -5.20
CA GLU A 663 25.58 -16.17 -5.19
C GLU A 663 25.18 -15.32 -3.98
N ALA A 664 23.88 -15.18 -3.70
CA ALA A 664 23.37 -14.51 -2.53
C ALA A 664 23.90 -15.15 -1.21
N ALA A 665 23.95 -16.49 -1.15
CA ALA A 665 24.51 -17.21 -0.02
C ALA A 665 26.03 -16.95 0.16
N ARG A 666 26.82 -16.81 -0.93
CA ARG A 666 28.24 -16.44 -0.86
C ARG A 666 28.44 -15.01 -0.37
N GLN A 667 27.52 -14.11 -0.71
CA GLN A 667 27.54 -12.71 -0.25
C GLN A 667 26.98 -12.54 1.16
N LEU A 668 26.61 -13.65 1.84
CA LEU A 668 25.97 -13.69 3.17
C LEU A 668 24.60 -13.01 3.22
N ASP A 669 23.98 -12.77 2.08
CA ASP A 669 22.60 -12.30 1.99
C ASP A 669 21.63 -13.49 2.12
N PHE A 670 21.49 -13.95 3.35
CA PHE A 670 20.64 -15.11 3.66
C PHE A 670 19.15 -14.86 3.41
N LEU A 671 18.71 -13.58 3.40
CA LEU A 671 17.34 -13.22 3.11
C LEU A 671 17.03 -13.44 1.63
N GLN A 672 17.91 -12.95 0.77
CA GLN A 672 17.78 -13.09 -0.68
C GLN A 672 18.00 -14.55 -1.11
N ALA A 673 18.92 -15.26 -0.47
CA ALA A 673 19.12 -16.69 -0.70
C ALA A 673 17.89 -17.51 -0.32
N ALA A 674 17.19 -17.18 0.77
CA ALA A 674 15.94 -17.85 1.16
C ALA A 674 14.81 -17.58 0.16
N GLN A 675 14.72 -16.38 -0.39
CA GLN A 675 13.74 -16.02 -1.43
C GLN A 675 13.95 -16.84 -2.69
N TYR A 676 15.18 -16.91 -3.18
CA TYR A 676 15.51 -17.73 -4.36
C TYR A 676 15.26 -19.21 -4.12
N ARG A 677 15.51 -19.73 -2.92
CA ARG A 677 15.19 -21.11 -2.56
C ARG A 677 13.68 -21.37 -2.65
N ASP A 678 12.86 -20.47 -2.09
CA ASP A 678 11.41 -20.62 -2.07
C ASP A 678 10.83 -20.50 -3.49
N GLU A 679 11.46 -19.69 -4.34
CA GLU A 679 11.17 -19.61 -5.77
C GLU A 679 11.52 -20.91 -6.52
N ILE A 680 12.69 -21.50 -6.24
CA ILE A 680 13.09 -22.79 -6.83
C ILE A 680 12.08 -23.89 -6.49
N VAL A 681 11.65 -23.99 -5.23
CA VAL A 681 10.66 -24.98 -4.79
C VAL A 681 9.35 -24.83 -5.57
N ARG A 682 8.96 -23.61 -5.85
CA ARG A 682 7.73 -23.31 -6.57
C ARG A 682 7.85 -23.58 -8.07
N LEU A 683 8.95 -23.22 -8.70
CA LEU A 683 9.22 -23.56 -10.09
C LEU A 683 9.29 -25.08 -10.28
N GLN A 684 9.81 -25.81 -9.28
CA GLN A 684 9.84 -27.27 -9.28
C GLN A 684 8.42 -27.86 -9.15
N SER A 685 7.56 -27.31 -8.28
CA SER A 685 6.17 -27.79 -8.18
C SER A 685 5.39 -27.59 -9.48
N LEU A 686 5.61 -26.47 -10.18
CA LEU A 686 5.01 -26.24 -11.51
C LEU A 686 5.54 -27.20 -12.59
N LEU A 687 6.82 -27.54 -12.53
CA LEU A 687 7.43 -28.52 -13.42
C LEU A 687 6.86 -29.92 -13.16
N ASP A 688 6.59 -30.27 -11.91
CA ASP A 688 5.99 -31.54 -11.50
C ASP A 688 4.51 -31.62 -11.91
N GLU A 689 3.76 -30.53 -11.81
CA GLU A 689 2.38 -30.42 -12.31
C GLU A 689 2.28 -30.64 -13.82
N GLU A 690 3.22 -30.10 -14.61
CA GLU A 690 3.30 -30.36 -16.07
C GLU A 690 3.67 -31.80 -16.40
N THR A 691 4.39 -32.50 -15.52
CA THR A 691 4.79 -33.89 -15.75
C THR A 691 3.76 -34.91 -15.31
N GLY A 692 2.65 -34.51 -14.70
CA GLY A 692 1.54 -35.41 -14.31
C GLY A 692 1.92 -36.41 -13.23
N LYS A 693 2.83 -36.05 -12.34
CA LYS A 693 3.23 -36.84 -11.18
C LYS A 693 2.75 -36.21 -9.89
#